data_283741ea601416a7c425c396da56917d
#
_entry.id   283741ea601416a7c425c396da56917d
#
_cell.length_a   1.000
_cell.length_b   1.000
_cell.length_c   1.000
_cell.angle_alpha   90.00
_cell.angle_beta   90.00
_cell.angle_gamma   90.00
#
_symmetry.space_group_name_H-M   'P 1'
#
loop_
_entity.id
_entity.type
_entity.pdbx_description
1 polymer ?
#
loop_
_entity_poly.entity_id
_entity_poly.type
_entity_poly.pdbx_seq_one_letter_code
_entity_poly.pdbx_strand_id
1 'polypeptide(L)'
;MDDKFFGGNSYLHNSYSIFAILERICCNIWGYTEFSTILVFGIQFFIMFFLTAIILIEKNDTWEIVTCKLTYLVWMCALLGVEGVAEIQISKFHTGPTIILLLILLAEKKMQATTKKKIVIAALVIAAFLQMDYVLSIVVVLAPLILVHIREYVKKDGYRKGIWCLLFLCSVCAILDVFCSIKGIPLELSIYGNRDFSSVKDIVDNISVFFLGLFGMFNCQIIEKKIVAVDFLPKFIKCAFLCMGIGYTVWYIVKSKERTVWKRHICIVILTVIAAFVMTGAQGDVISMRYCQCLLFLLPIISYDMLDRLTSMIKYRGVVAGIVVLSVSEFVIVNPNSLVYEFDDLTNTLEQNEISYAVAPYWSANVVSVLSEGTVLVQPCNIENGSLVQSDISTLSLYEDKATTFRTVISSVSQNESWDETSFGMIPENIVGIYGYPEKQITADEYHNVYVYDYDVRIMPREFEKTEHANFCMDGEFLGTYEISFMDIGREIQLQVEGGEILSRSCEDGWQKILISCQQKSDKLTVHVDNMTEQEINTNHVLLRAISETLPIEIEGKICTNEEPLIGKNEKTMESSSIPVKPGTYKLVLYGEKVRKVSASTEAENVQMTVGECGDKRKIYYLQVKKEEEISFKVVFNTDDIQITNFSLEIDE
;
A
#
# COMPACT_ATOMS: atom_id res chain seq x y z
N MET A 1 -8.41 -2.90 12.45
CA MET A 1 -8.18 -3.92 11.38
C MET A 1 -9.19 -5.03 11.52
N ASP A 2 -10.47 -4.66 11.47
CA ASP A 2 -11.54 -5.58 11.81
C ASP A 2 -12.14 -6.28 10.61
N ASP A 3 -12.25 -7.59 10.78
CA ASP A 3 -13.27 -8.52 10.26
C ASP A 3 -13.53 -8.72 8.77
N LYS A 4 -12.90 -8.02 7.85
CA LYS A 4 -13.20 -8.24 6.43
C LYS A 4 -12.02 -8.82 5.65
N PHE A 5 -11.67 -10.08 5.96
CA PHE A 5 -10.68 -10.81 5.15
C PHE A 5 -11.14 -11.00 3.69
N PHE A 6 -12.44 -10.91 3.41
CA PHE A 6 -13.04 -11.13 2.09
C PHE A 6 -14.16 -10.17 1.71
N GLY A 7 -14.33 -9.04 2.38
CA GLY A 7 -15.52 -8.23 2.20
C GLY A 7 -15.32 -6.72 2.23
N GLY A 8 -14.39 -6.17 1.52
CA GLY A 8 -14.23 -4.73 1.35
C GLY A 8 -13.59 -4.40 0.01
N ASN A 9 -14.00 -3.33 -0.60
CA ASN A 9 -13.83 -3.03 -2.01
C ASN A 9 -12.48 -2.43 -2.44
N SER A 10 -11.44 -2.50 -1.68
CA SER A 10 -10.10 -2.20 -2.17
C SER A 10 -9.07 -2.91 -1.34
N TYR A 11 -8.40 -3.84 -1.95
CA TYR A 11 -7.31 -4.57 -1.35
C TYR A 11 -6.03 -4.24 -2.08
N LEU A 12 -4.99 -4.03 -1.29
CA LEU A 12 -3.61 -4.15 -1.74
C LEU A 12 -3.47 -5.29 -2.74
N HIS A 13 -2.80 -5.06 -3.84
CA HIS A 13 -2.47 -6.06 -4.86
C HIS A 13 -1.96 -7.41 -4.34
N ASN A 14 -1.55 -7.49 -3.08
CA ASN A 14 -0.95 -8.66 -2.45
C ASN A 14 -1.72 -9.21 -1.25
N SER A 15 -2.94 -8.74 -0.98
CA SER A 15 -3.72 -9.11 0.22
C SER A 15 -4.13 -10.59 0.27
N TYR A 16 -4.10 -11.28 -0.87
CA TYR A 16 -4.48 -12.69 -0.98
C TYR A 16 -3.30 -13.66 -0.99
N SER A 17 -2.08 -13.18 -0.77
CA SER A 17 -0.93 -14.07 -0.68
C SER A 17 -1.01 -14.94 0.59
N ILE A 18 -0.46 -16.15 0.53
CA ILE A 18 -0.27 -17.02 1.72
C ILE A 18 0.47 -16.27 2.84
N PHE A 19 1.30 -15.32 2.48
CA PHE A 19 2.09 -14.53 3.42
C PHE A 19 1.29 -13.42 4.09
N ALA A 20 0.25 -12.87 3.44
CA ALA A 20 -0.71 -11.99 4.11
C ALA A 20 -1.48 -12.76 5.20
N ILE A 21 -1.79 -14.03 4.99
CA ILE A 21 -2.37 -14.90 6.03
C ILE A 21 -1.39 -15.08 7.18
N LEU A 22 -0.11 -15.34 6.89
CA LEU A 22 0.93 -15.48 7.91
C LEU A 22 1.11 -14.18 8.69
N GLU A 23 1.14 -13.04 8.01
CA GLU A 23 1.20 -11.72 8.62
C GLU A 23 0.03 -11.48 9.56
N ARG A 24 -1.19 -11.77 9.11
CA ARG A 24 -2.38 -11.65 9.96
C ARG A 24 -2.32 -12.55 11.18
N ILE A 25 -1.82 -13.78 11.05
CA ILE A 25 -1.62 -14.69 12.20
C ILE A 25 -0.61 -14.07 13.17
N CYS A 26 0.52 -13.58 12.69
CA CYS A 26 1.54 -12.94 13.51
C CYS A 26 1.01 -11.68 14.20
N CYS A 27 0.32 -10.80 13.48
CA CYS A 27 -0.31 -9.60 14.04
C CYS A 27 -1.40 -9.92 15.06
N ASN A 28 -2.17 -11.00 14.89
CA ASN A 28 -3.17 -11.43 15.86
C ASN A 28 -2.54 -11.95 17.16
N ILE A 29 -1.32 -12.51 17.10
CA ILE A 29 -0.63 -13.07 18.27
C ILE A 29 0.18 -12.01 19.03
N TRP A 30 0.90 -11.15 18.29
CA TRP A 30 1.87 -10.19 18.85
C TRP A 30 1.48 -8.72 18.66
N GLY A 31 0.30 -8.45 18.12
CA GLY A 31 -0.10 -7.09 17.73
C GLY A 31 0.48 -6.65 16.38
N TYR A 32 0.07 -5.46 15.93
CA TYR A 32 0.62 -4.82 14.73
C TYR A 32 1.89 -4.05 15.12
N THR A 33 2.98 -4.77 15.28
CA THR A 33 4.26 -4.28 15.77
C THR A 33 5.36 -4.51 14.73
N GLU A 34 6.46 -3.77 14.87
CA GLU A 34 7.69 -4.02 14.10
C GLU A 34 8.12 -5.49 14.21
N PHE A 35 8.07 -6.07 15.42
CA PHE A 35 8.41 -7.47 15.64
C PHE A 35 7.58 -8.43 14.80
N SER A 36 6.26 -8.25 14.72
CA SER A 36 5.40 -9.11 13.90
C SER A 36 5.75 -9.03 12.41
N THR A 37 6.09 -7.85 11.93
CA THR A 37 6.49 -7.61 10.52
C THR A 37 7.85 -8.24 10.22
N ILE A 38 8.84 -8.03 11.08
CA ILE A 38 10.18 -8.64 10.95
C ILE A 38 10.10 -10.17 11.03
N LEU A 39 9.26 -10.71 11.92
CA LEU A 39 9.08 -12.14 12.06
C LEU A 39 8.53 -12.78 10.78
N VAL A 40 7.53 -12.17 10.16
CA VAL A 40 6.97 -12.66 8.88
C VAL A 40 8.04 -12.70 7.80
N PHE A 41 8.80 -11.62 7.67
CA PHE A 41 9.91 -11.55 6.74
C PHE A 41 10.98 -12.62 7.05
N GLY A 42 11.38 -12.75 8.31
CA GLY A 42 12.35 -13.75 8.74
C GLY A 42 11.91 -15.18 8.39
N ILE A 43 10.62 -15.50 8.57
CA ILE A 43 10.06 -16.81 8.18
C ILE A 43 10.13 -17.00 6.66
N GLN A 44 9.74 -16.01 5.87
CA GLN A 44 9.81 -16.09 4.40
C GLN A 44 11.25 -16.28 3.92
N PHE A 45 12.17 -15.47 4.45
CA PHE A 45 13.59 -15.57 4.13
C PHE A 45 14.15 -16.95 4.50
N PHE A 46 13.83 -17.44 5.70
CA PHE A 46 14.24 -18.77 6.17
C PHE A 46 13.73 -19.88 5.26
N ILE A 47 12.48 -19.81 4.78
CA ILE A 47 11.92 -20.77 3.84
C ILE A 47 12.72 -20.74 2.52
N MET A 48 12.98 -19.56 1.96
CA MET A 48 13.75 -19.44 0.71
C MET A 48 15.18 -19.95 0.89
N PHE A 49 15.85 -19.59 1.98
CA PHE A 49 17.19 -20.05 2.33
C PHE A 49 17.23 -21.57 2.48
N PHE A 50 16.28 -22.14 3.22
CA PHE A 50 16.18 -23.58 3.44
C PHE A 50 15.95 -24.36 2.15
N LEU A 51 15.03 -23.90 1.30
CA LEU A 51 14.79 -24.50 -0.03
C LEU A 51 16.05 -24.44 -0.90
N THR A 52 16.76 -23.31 -0.90
CA THR A 52 18.02 -23.13 -1.62
C THR A 52 19.09 -24.09 -1.12
N ALA A 53 19.21 -24.25 0.20
CA ALA A 53 20.13 -25.21 0.79
C ALA A 53 19.83 -26.66 0.36
N ILE A 54 18.56 -27.07 0.37
CA ILE A 54 18.15 -28.42 -0.09
C ILE A 54 18.42 -28.60 -1.59
N ILE A 55 18.25 -27.53 -2.40
CA ILE A 55 18.59 -27.58 -3.82
C ILE A 55 20.11 -27.69 -4.02
N LEU A 56 20.91 -27.02 -3.20
CA LEU A 56 22.36 -27.03 -3.32
C LEU A 56 22.99 -28.37 -2.88
N ILE A 57 22.44 -29.03 -1.85
CA ILE A 57 22.95 -30.27 -1.30
C ILE A 57 22.59 -31.45 -2.19
N GLU A 58 23.59 -32.31 -2.48
CA GLU A 58 23.42 -33.54 -3.22
C GLU A 58 23.33 -34.75 -2.27
N LYS A 59 22.70 -35.85 -2.75
CA LYS A 59 22.49 -37.07 -1.93
C LYS A 59 23.80 -37.71 -1.45
N ASN A 60 24.86 -37.58 -2.22
CA ASN A 60 26.16 -38.19 -1.95
C ASN A 60 27.18 -37.24 -1.35
N ASP A 61 26.76 -36.02 -0.95
CA ASP A 61 27.66 -35.06 -0.31
C ASP A 61 28.12 -35.60 1.04
N THR A 62 29.43 -35.55 1.28
CA THR A 62 29.99 -35.78 2.62
C THR A 62 29.62 -34.62 3.54
N TRP A 63 29.71 -34.84 4.85
CA TRP A 63 29.44 -33.80 5.83
C TRP A 63 30.30 -32.54 5.62
N GLU A 64 31.57 -32.71 5.20
CA GLU A 64 32.48 -31.61 4.89
C GLU A 64 31.98 -30.79 3.69
N ILE A 65 31.47 -31.43 2.65
CA ILE A 65 30.90 -30.78 1.47
C ILE A 65 29.60 -30.04 1.84
N VAL A 66 28.73 -30.67 2.63
CA VAL A 66 27.49 -30.02 3.13
C VAL A 66 27.84 -28.76 3.92
N THR A 67 28.79 -28.85 4.85
CA THR A 67 29.23 -27.69 5.63
C THR A 67 29.77 -26.57 4.73
N CYS A 68 30.59 -26.93 3.73
CA CYS A 68 31.09 -25.96 2.76
C CYS A 68 29.96 -25.24 2.01
N LYS A 69 28.98 -25.99 1.52
CA LYS A 69 27.83 -25.45 0.80
C LYS A 69 26.99 -24.52 1.67
N LEU A 70 26.71 -24.91 2.90
CA LEU A 70 25.94 -24.11 3.83
C LEU A 70 26.70 -22.83 4.24
N THR A 71 27.98 -22.92 4.56
CA THR A 71 28.81 -21.76 4.90
C THR A 71 28.88 -20.78 3.74
N TYR A 72 29.07 -21.30 2.52
CA TYR A 72 29.06 -20.49 1.30
C TYR A 72 27.72 -19.77 1.11
N LEU A 73 26.61 -20.50 1.29
CA LEU A 73 25.26 -19.94 1.14
C LEU A 73 24.99 -18.85 2.20
N VAL A 74 25.38 -19.08 3.45
CA VAL A 74 25.31 -18.07 4.53
C VAL A 74 26.10 -16.83 4.14
N TRP A 75 27.33 -16.98 3.68
CA TRP A 75 28.16 -15.85 3.27
C TRP A 75 27.56 -15.06 2.11
N MET A 76 27.05 -15.75 1.08
CA MET A 76 26.45 -15.07 -0.08
C MET A 76 25.14 -14.36 0.26
N CYS A 77 24.30 -14.99 1.08
CA CYS A 77 22.98 -14.46 1.47
C CYS A 77 23.02 -13.66 2.78
N ALA A 78 24.21 -13.41 3.36
CA ALA A 78 24.32 -12.66 4.61
C ALA A 78 23.75 -11.24 4.45
N LEU A 79 22.69 -10.96 5.20
CA LEU A 79 21.85 -9.77 5.12
C LEU A 79 22.31 -8.68 6.10
N LEU A 80 23.59 -8.51 6.31
CA LEU A 80 24.05 -7.67 7.40
C LEU A 80 24.31 -6.23 6.97
N GLY A 81 23.40 -5.39 7.45
CA GLY A 81 23.72 -4.04 7.85
C GLY A 81 24.15 -3.05 6.76
N VAL A 82 23.34 -2.87 5.70
CA VAL A 82 23.58 -1.77 4.78
C VAL A 82 22.28 -1.03 4.50
N GLU A 83 22.33 0.29 4.66
CA GLU A 83 21.34 1.24 4.18
C GLU A 83 20.91 0.92 2.74
N GLY A 84 19.63 0.92 2.45
CA GLY A 84 19.07 0.63 1.13
C GLY A 84 18.97 -0.86 0.75
N VAL A 85 19.71 -1.77 1.36
CA VAL A 85 19.59 -3.22 1.09
C VAL A 85 18.40 -3.82 1.80
N ALA A 86 18.06 -3.30 2.98
CA ALA A 86 16.90 -3.73 3.74
C ALA A 86 15.62 -3.59 2.90
N GLU A 87 15.42 -2.49 2.22
CA GLU A 87 14.24 -2.24 1.37
C GLU A 87 14.14 -3.21 0.20
N ILE A 88 15.27 -3.51 -0.46
CA ILE A 88 15.31 -4.48 -1.56
C ILE A 88 15.01 -5.89 -1.06
N GLN A 89 15.45 -6.21 0.14
CA GLN A 89 15.33 -7.54 0.75
C GLN A 89 14.01 -7.74 1.48
N ILE A 90 13.46 -6.66 2.07
CA ILE A 90 12.25 -6.67 2.92
C ILE A 90 10.95 -6.65 2.11
N SER A 91 10.99 -6.62 0.79
CA SER A 91 9.76 -6.69 0.00
C SER A 91 9.06 -8.04 0.18
N LYS A 92 8.39 -8.19 1.33
CA LYS A 92 7.61 -9.39 1.70
C LYS A 92 6.56 -9.77 0.65
N PHE A 93 6.12 -8.81 -0.14
CA PHE A 93 5.08 -8.99 -1.13
C PHE A 93 5.55 -9.74 -2.39
N HIS A 94 6.83 -9.64 -2.75
CA HIS A 94 7.37 -10.24 -3.97
C HIS A 94 8.04 -11.61 -3.74
N THR A 95 8.01 -12.14 -2.52
CA THR A 95 8.66 -13.41 -2.15
C THR A 95 7.90 -14.64 -2.65
N GLY A 96 6.57 -14.54 -2.83
CA GLY A 96 5.72 -15.66 -3.23
C GLY A 96 6.19 -16.36 -4.51
N PRO A 97 6.34 -15.68 -5.64
CA PRO A 97 6.85 -16.26 -6.88
C PRO A 97 8.23 -16.90 -6.72
N THR A 98 9.12 -16.33 -5.91
CA THR A 98 10.46 -16.88 -5.63
C THR A 98 10.37 -18.21 -4.87
N ILE A 99 9.55 -18.29 -3.83
CA ILE A 99 9.34 -19.52 -3.07
C ILE A 99 8.79 -20.63 -3.98
N ILE A 100 7.79 -20.29 -4.80
CA ILE A 100 7.18 -21.24 -5.74
C ILE A 100 8.19 -21.70 -6.78
N LEU A 101 9.02 -20.82 -7.33
CA LEU A 101 10.11 -21.17 -8.21
C LEU A 101 11.07 -22.18 -7.55
N LEU A 102 11.49 -21.92 -6.32
CA LEU A 102 12.38 -22.83 -5.58
C LEU A 102 11.73 -24.21 -5.36
N LEU A 103 10.43 -24.26 -5.09
CA LEU A 103 9.68 -25.53 -5.01
C LEU A 103 9.61 -26.25 -6.35
N ILE A 104 9.44 -25.55 -7.47
CA ILE A 104 9.48 -26.14 -8.83
C ILE A 104 10.86 -26.71 -9.10
N LEU A 105 11.93 -25.97 -8.82
CA LEU A 105 13.32 -26.43 -9.00
C LEU A 105 13.61 -27.66 -8.13
N LEU A 106 13.12 -27.69 -6.91
CA LEU A 106 13.23 -28.84 -6.03
C LEU A 106 12.48 -30.05 -6.58
N ALA A 107 11.26 -29.86 -7.10
CA ALA A 107 10.50 -30.92 -7.76
C ALA A 107 11.23 -31.44 -9.01
N GLU A 108 11.81 -30.54 -9.82
CA GLU A 108 12.61 -30.91 -10.98
C GLU A 108 13.86 -31.72 -10.61
N LYS A 109 14.52 -31.37 -9.51
CA LYS A 109 15.75 -32.04 -9.03
C LYS A 109 15.47 -33.39 -8.37
N LYS A 110 14.47 -33.48 -7.50
CA LYS A 110 14.24 -34.63 -6.60
C LYS A 110 13.22 -35.63 -7.14
N MET A 111 12.25 -35.22 -7.94
CA MET A 111 11.22 -36.11 -8.45
C MET A 111 11.62 -36.73 -9.77
N GLN A 112 11.34 -38.04 -9.94
CA GLN A 112 11.49 -38.72 -11.22
C GLN A 112 10.52 -38.12 -12.26
N ALA A 113 10.81 -38.30 -13.55
CA ALA A 113 10.00 -37.81 -14.67
C ALA A 113 8.66 -38.56 -14.79
N THR A 114 7.79 -38.42 -13.81
CA THR A 114 6.49 -39.09 -13.69
C THR A 114 5.34 -38.09 -13.90
N THR A 115 4.13 -38.64 -14.10
CA THR A 115 2.89 -37.85 -14.13
C THR A 115 2.71 -37.01 -12.84
N LYS A 116 3.09 -37.57 -11.69
CA LYS A 116 3.03 -36.85 -10.38
C LYS A 116 3.86 -35.55 -10.39
N LYS A 117 5.08 -35.60 -10.95
CA LYS A 117 5.94 -34.42 -11.10
C LYS A 117 5.24 -33.32 -11.90
N LYS A 118 4.62 -33.69 -13.03
CA LYS A 118 3.90 -32.72 -13.89
C LYS A 118 2.72 -32.07 -13.16
N ILE A 119 1.95 -32.88 -12.42
CA ILE A 119 0.82 -32.37 -11.61
C ILE A 119 1.32 -31.40 -10.54
N VAL A 120 2.38 -31.74 -9.82
CA VAL A 120 2.97 -30.86 -8.79
C VAL A 120 3.44 -29.55 -9.41
N ILE A 121 4.16 -29.58 -10.53
CA ILE A 121 4.62 -28.36 -11.20
C ILE A 121 3.43 -27.53 -11.68
N ALA A 122 2.39 -28.15 -12.27
CA ALA A 122 1.20 -27.42 -12.70
C ALA A 122 0.47 -26.77 -11.53
N ALA A 123 0.31 -27.47 -10.40
CA ALA A 123 -0.28 -26.90 -9.19
C ALA A 123 0.54 -25.74 -8.64
N LEU A 124 1.87 -25.82 -8.65
CA LEU A 124 2.75 -24.73 -8.21
C LEU A 124 2.66 -23.52 -9.14
N VAL A 125 2.55 -23.74 -10.46
CA VAL A 125 2.34 -22.63 -11.41
C VAL A 125 0.99 -21.93 -11.15
N ILE A 126 -0.08 -22.69 -10.94
CA ILE A 126 -1.37 -22.13 -10.57
C ILE A 126 -1.25 -21.34 -9.26
N ALA A 127 -0.58 -21.89 -8.25
CA ALA A 127 -0.34 -21.21 -6.99
C ALA A 127 0.46 -19.90 -7.16
N ALA A 128 1.40 -19.82 -8.12
CA ALA A 128 2.13 -18.59 -8.42
C ALA A 128 1.19 -17.48 -8.93
N PHE A 129 0.22 -17.83 -9.76
CA PHE A 129 -0.78 -16.88 -10.24
C PHE A 129 -1.78 -16.46 -9.14
N LEU A 130 -2.10 -17.37 -8.22
CA LEU A 130 -2.95 -17.05 -7.08
C LEU A 130 -2.29 -16.10 -6.06
N GLN A 131 -0.98 -15.86 -6.17
CA GLN A 131 -0.30 -14.83 -5.35
C GLN A 131 -0.57 -13.39 -5.83
N MET A 132 -1.30 -13.22 -6.92
CA MET A 132 -1.68 -11.92 -7.50
C MET A 132 -0.52 -11.01 -7.97
N ASP A 133 0.70 -11.49 -7.95
CA ASP A 133 1.86 -10.83 -8.56
C ASP A 133 2.11 -11.43 -9.96
N TYR A 134 1.21 -11.10 -10.89
CA TYR A 134 1.19 -11.73 -12.22
C TYR A 134 2.45 -11.48 -13.02
N VAL A 135 2.93 -10.23 -13.04
CA VAL A 135 4.10 -9.84 -13.85
C VAL A 135 5.32 -10.61 -13.36
N LEU A 136 5.54 -10.63 -12.05
CA LEU A 136 6.65 -11.35 -11.46
C LEU A 136 6.49 -12.87 -11.62
N SER A 137 5.28 -13.40 -11.48
CA SER A 137 4.98 -14.82 -11.72
C SER A 137 5.22 -15.22 -13.18
N ILE A 138 4.91 -14.35 -14.14
CA ILE A 138 5.23 -14.59 -15.56
C ILE A 138 6.75 -14.60 -15.77
N VAL A 139 7.47 -13.60 -15.27
CA VAL A 139 8.91 -13.42 -15.52
C VAL A 139 9.73 -14.48 -14.78
N VAL A 140 9.40 -14.79 -13.54
CA VAL A 140 10.19 -15.68 -12.67
C VAL A 140 9.81 -17.15 -12.84
N VAL A 141 8.53 -17.45 -13.08
CA VAL A 141 8.02 -18.82 -13.07
C VAL A 141 7.62 -19.31 -14.47
N LEU A 142 6.66 -18.64 -15.12
CA LEU A 142 6.02 -19.16 -16.33
C LEU A 142 6.92 -19.10 -17.57
N ALA A 143 7.46 -17.93 -17.88
CA ALA A 143 8.29 -17.76 -19.09
C ALA A 143 9.56 -18.63 -19.05
N PRO A 144 10.33 -18.70 -17.96
CA PRO A 144 11.46 -19.61 -17.86
C PRO A 144 11.07 -21.09 -18.01
N LEU A 145 9.96 -21.51 -17.39
CA LEU A 145 9.48 -22.89 -17.48
C LEU A 145 9.16 -23.27 -18.93
N ILE A 146 8.49 -22.37 -19.67
CA ILE A 146 8.21 -22.55 -21.10
C ILE A 146 9.51 -22.66 -21.89
N LEU A 147 10.45 -21.73 -21.68
CA LEU A 147 11.72 -21.69 -22.41
C LEU A 147 12.58 -22.93 -22.14
N VAL A 148 12.57 -23.45 -20.91
CA VAL A 148 13.27 -24.71 -20.56
C VAL A 148 12.73 -25.89 -21.36
N HIS A 149 11.42 -26.01 -21.45
CA HIS A 149 10.76 -27.20 -21.98
C HIS A 149 10.49 -27.13 -23.48
N ILE A 150 10.38 -25.96 -24.09
CA ILE A 150 10.09 -25.81 -25.52
C ILE A 150 11.10 -26.56 -26.40
N ARG A 151 12.38 -26.53 -26.04
CA ARG A 151 13.45 -27.21 -26.76
C ARG A 151 13.34 -28.75 -26.69
N GLU A 152 12.87 -29.28 -25.57
CA GLU A 152 12.70 -30.71 -25.39
C GLU A 152 11.50 -31.21 -26.18
N TYR A 153 10.44 -30.43 -26.24
CA TYR A 153 9.25 -30.72 -27.02
C TYR A 153 9.51 -30.66 -28.53
N VAL A 154 10.30 -29.69 -28.98
CA VAL A 154 10.69 -29.57 -30.40
C VAL A 154 11.55 -30.74 -30.86
N LYS A 155 12.43 -31.29 -29.99
CA LYS A 155 13.35 -32.35 -30.34
C LYS A 155 12.75 -33.76 -30.32
N LYS A 156 11.63 -34.02 -29.64
CA LYS A 156 11.13 -35.36 -29.31
C LYS A 156 9.76 -35.71 -29.90
N ASP A 157 9.31 -35.09 -30.99
CA ASP A 157 7.92 -35.28 -31.49
C ASP A 157 6.80 -35.03 -30.43
N GLY A 158 7.19 -34.61 -29.24
CA GLY A 158 6.31 -34.20 -28.16
C GLY A 158 5.72 -32.80 -28.31
N TYR A 159 6.04 -32.12 -29.41
CA TYR A 159 5.62 -30.78 -29.74
C TYR A 159 4.11 -30.54 -29.57
N ARG A 160 3.28 -31.46 -30.11
CA ARG A 160 1.81 -31.35 -29.95
C ARG A 160 1.39 -31.43 -28.49
N LYS A 161 1.94 -32.35 -27.68
CA LYS A 161 1.58 -32.46 -26.25
C LYS A 161 2.05 -31.28 -25.42
N GLY A 162 3.21 -30.70 -25.76
CA GLY A 162 3.73 -29.50 -25.09
C GLY A 162 2.89 -28.26 -25.36
N ILE A 163 2.48 -28.05 -26.61
CA ILE A 163 1.57 -26.97 -26.97
C ILE A 163 0.23 -27.10 -26.24
N TRP A 164 -0.34 -28.30 -26.18
CA TRP A 164 -1.58 -28.55 -25.45
C TRP A 164 -1.45 -28.27 -23.96
N CYS A 165 -0.33 -28.67 -23.32
CA CYS A 165 -0.07 -28.31 -21.93
C CYS A 165 0.06 -26.80 -21.72
N LEU A 166 0.71 -26.10 -22.65
CA LEU A 166 0.83 -24.64 -22.61
C LEU A 166 -0.52 -23.96 -22.78
N LEU A 167 -1.29 -24.37 -23.81
CA LEU A 167 -2.63 -23.84 -24.05
C LEU A 167 -3.58 -24.12 -22.88
N PHE A 168 -3.49 -25.30 -22.27
CA PHE A 168 -4.23 -25.64 -21.07
C PHE A 168 -3.84 -24.72 -19.91
N LEU A 169 -2.55 -24.49 -19.68
CA LEU A 169 -2.07 -23.61 -18.62
C LEU A 169 -2.54 -22.16 -18.83
N CYS A 170 -2.39 -21.65 -20.06
CA CYS A 170 -2.90 -20.32 -20.42
C CYS A 170 -4.43 -20.22 -20.25
N SER A 171 -5.15 -21.29 -20.61
CA SER A 171 -6.61 -21.32 -20.43
C SER A 171 -7.01 -21.32 -18.97
N VAL A 172 -6.30 -22.07 -18.11
CA VAL A 172 -6.53 -22.06 -16.66
C VAL A 172 -6.25 -20.68 -16.07
N CYS A 173 -5.16 -20.03 -16.49
CA CYS A 173 -4.86 -18.67 -16.04
C CYS A 173 -5.95 -17.69 -16.49
N ALA A 174 -6.41 -17.78 -17.73
CA ALA A 174 -7.50 -16.94 -18.25
C ALA A 174 -8.84 -17.21 -17.52
N ILE A 175 -9.16 -18.47 -17.20
CA ILE A 175 -10.36 -18.82 -16.44
C ILE A 175 -10.28 -18.28 -15.01
N LEU A 176 -9.12 -18.35 -14.38
CA LEU A 176 -8.90 -17.76 -13.05
C LEU A 176 -9.07 -16.25 -13.09
N ASP A 177 -8.54 -15.59 -14.12
CA ASP A 177 -8.69 -14.15 -14.36
C ASP A 177 -10.17 -13.76 -14.47
N VAL A 178 -10.92 -14.45 -15.35
CA VAL A 178 -12.36 -14.24 -15.51
C VAL A 178 -13.13 -14.53 -14.21
N PHE A 179 -12.79 -15.62 -13.50
CA PHE A 179 -13.45 -15.99 -12.25
C PHE A 179 -13.24 -14.92 -11.17
N CYS A 180 -12.06 -14.39 -11.05
CA CYS A 180 -11.75 -13.33 -10.10
C CYS A 180 -12.46 -12.03 -10.48
N SER A 181 -12.52 -11.70 -11.77
CA SER A 181 -13.27 -10.53 -12.29
C SER A 181 -14.76 -10.62 -11.97
N ILE A 182 -15.39 -11.79 -12.18
CA ILE A 182 -16.81 -12.02 -11.87
C ILE A 182 -17.09 -11.92 -10.36
N LYS A 183 -16.14 -12.28 -9.51
CA LYS A 183 -16.28 -12.20 -8.04
C LYS A 183 -16.00 -10.82 -7.48
N GLY A 184 -15.73 -9.82 -8.34
CA GLY A 184 -15.35 -8.48 -7.90
C GLY A 184 -14.02 -8.48 -7.11
N ILE A 185 -13.22 -9.53 -7.27
CA ILE A 185 -11.84 -9.53 -6.82
C ILE A 185 -11.10 -8.68 -7.83
N PRO A 186 -10.56 -7.51 -7.45
CA PRO A 186 -9.89 -6.63 -8.40
C PRO A 186 -8.63 -7.33 -8.89
N LEU A 187 -8.77 -7.99 -10.01
CA LEU A 187 -7.68 -8.45 -10.86
C LEU A 187 -7.34 -7.33 -11.82
N GLU A 188 -7.02 -6.19 -11.28
CA GLU A 188 -6.35 -5.22 -12.13
C GLU A 188 -4.97 -5.76 -12.46
N LEU A 189 -4.86 -6.27 -13.67
CA LEU A 189 -3.63 -6.26 -14.46
C LEU A 189 -3.25 -4.79 -14.74
N SER A 190 -3.41 -3.90 -13.78
CA SER A 190 -2.79 -2.60 -13.83
C SER A 190 -1.30 -2.87 -13.66
N ILE A 191 -0.67 -3.12 -14.80
CA ILE A 191 0.75 -2.89 -14.97
C ILE A 191 0.92 -1.44 -14.52
N TYR A 192 1.40 -1.24 -13.30
CA TYR A 192 1.69 0.06 -12.75
C TYR A 192 2.55 0.84 -13.75
N GLY A 193 1.97 1.91 -14.29
CA GLY A 193 2.54 2.75 -15.32
C GLY A 193 2.60 2.07 -16.70
N ASN A 194 2.45 2.86 -17.73
CA ASN A 194 2.80 2.49 -19.11
C ASN A 194 4.30 2.17 -19.15
N ARG A 195 4.65 0.92 -18.85
CA ARG A 195 6.03 0.44 -18.99
C ARG A 195 6.26 0.10 -20.44
N ASP A 196 6.50 1.13 -21.21
CA ASP A 196 7.00 1.00 -22.56
C ASP A 196 8.38 0.33 -22.53
N PHE A 197 8.72 -0.36 -23.61
CA PHE A 197 10.08 -0.87 -23.75
C PHE A 197 11.06 0.29 -23.71
N SER A 198 12.08 0.18 -22.89
CA SER A 198 13.11 1.18 -22.74
C SER A 198 13.78 1.51 -24.07
N SER A 199 14.11 2.78 -24.29
CA SER A 199 14.94 3.18 -25.42
C SER A 199 16.33 2.54 -25.32
N VAL A 200 17.09 2.50 -26.42
CA VAL A 200 18.45 1.93 -26.41
C VAL A 200 19.37 2.64 -25.41
N LYS A 201 19.16 3.94 -25.19
CA LYS A 201 19.92 4.71 -24.21
C LYS A 201 19.55 4.23 -22.78
N ASP A 202 18.27 4.13 -22.48
CA ASP A 202 17.80 3.73 -21.16
C ASP A 202 18.20 2.28 -20.82
N ILE A 203 18.31 1.40 -21.84
CA ILE A 203 18.82 0.02 -21.66
C ILE A 203 20.26 0.05 -21.12
N VAL A 204 21.12 0.96 -21.59
CA VAL A 204 22.51 1.07 -21.10
C VAL A 204 22.52 1.57 -19.64
N ASP A 205 21.68 2.56 -19.35
CA ASP A 205 21.55 3.10 -17.99
C ASP A 205 20.97 2.05 -17.04
N ASN A 206 19.95 1.31 -17.46
CA ASN A 206 19.35 0.21 -16.69
C ASN A 206 20.34 -0.94 -16.41
N ILE A 207 21.29 -1.21 -17.31
CA ILE A 207 22.37 -2.18 -17.03
C ILE A 207 23.21 -1.70 -15.85
N SER A 208 23.57 -0.42 -15.81
CA SER A 208 24.33 0.15 -14.71
C SER A 208 23.57 0.09 -13.39
N VAL A 209 22.31 0.48 -13.40
CA VAL A 209 21.40 0.39 -12.23
C VAL A 209 21.23 -1.06 -11.77
N PHE A 210 21.08 -1.99 -12.71
CA PHE A 210 21.00 -3.43 -12.38
C PHE A 210 22.23 -3.91 -11.61
N PHE A 211 23.45 -3.58 -12.09
CA PHE A 211 24.66 -4.03 -11.39
C PHE A 211 24.85 -3.33 -10.05
N LEU A 212 24.55 -2.03 -9.95
CA LEU A 212 24.58 -1.31 -8.68
C LEU A 212 23.61 -1.94 -7.67
N GLY A 213 22.37 -2.16 -8.07
CA GLY A 213 21.36 -2.80 -7.24
C GLY A 213 21.69 -4.25 -6.90
N LEU A 214 22.24 -5.03 -7.85
CA LEU A 214 22.70 -6.39 -7.58
C LEU A 214 23.82 -6.42 -6.53
N PHE A 215 24.80 -5.55 -6.65
CA PHE A 215 25.89 -5.47 -5.67
C PHE A 215 25.38 -4.97 -4.32
N GLY A 216 24.40 -4.05 -4.31
CA GLY A 216 23.67 -3.66 -3.10
C GLY A 216 22.98 -4.86 -2.45
N MET A 217 22.17 -5.60 -3.21
CA MET A 217 21.41 -6.77 -2.73
C MET A 217 22.32 -7.82 -2.06
N PHE A 218 23.54 -7.98 -2.52
CA PHE A 218 24.54 -8.91 -1.94
C PHE A 218 25.50 -8.25 -0.95
N ASN A 219 25.27 -7.01 -0.56
CA ASN A 219 26.18 -6.23 0.30
C ASN A 219 27.62 -6.25 -0.21
N CYS A 220 27.82 -6.05 -1.49
CA CYS A 220 29.14 -6.06 -2.10
C CYS A 220 29.40 -4.84 -3.00
N GLN A 221 28.79 -3.70 -2.70
CA GLN A 221 29.10 -2.44 -3.37
C GLN A 221 30.54 -2.03 -3.08
N ILE A 222 31.32 -1.87 -4.15
CA ILE A 222 32.73 -1.46 -4.10
C ILE A 222 32.97 -0.09 -4.78
N ILE A 223 31.96 0.42 -5.48
CA ILE A 223 32.01 1.72 -6.15
C ILE A 223 32.08 2.79 -5.05
N GLU A 224 32.94 3.79 -5.24
CA GLU A 224 33.22 4.88 -4.29
C GLU A 224 33.96 4.49 -3.00
N LYS A 225 34.23 3.20 -2.77
CA LYS A 225 35.01 2.77 -1.61
C LYS A 225 36.51 2.89 -1.85
N LYS A 226 37.23 3.33 -0.82
CA LYS A 226 38.71 3.34 -0.84
C LYS A 226 39.23 1.91 -0.87
N ILE A 227 40.16 1.60 -1.79
CA ILE A 227 40.79 0.26 -1.95
C ILE A 227 41.45 -0.23 -0.64
N VAL A 228 41.89 0.68 0.21
CA VAL A 228 42.50 0.37 1.52
C VAL A 228 41.48 0.16 2.63
N ALA A 229 40.17 0.25 2.36
CA ALA A 229 39.14 -0.05 3.34
C ALA A 229 39.17 -1.53 3.71
N VAL A 230 38.98 -1.84 4.99
CA VAL A 230 39.07 -3.22 5.53
C VAL A 230 38.01 -4.13 4.88
N ASP A 231 36.85 -3.59 4.56
CA ASP A 231 35.73 -4.31 3.94
C ASP A 231 35.86 -4.42 2.40
N PHE A 232 36.80 -3.75 1.76
CA PHE A 232 36.95 -3.74 0.31
C PHE A 232 37.22 -5.14 -0.26
N LEU A 233 38.17 -5.87 0.31
CA LEU A 233 38.60 -7.16 -0.22
C LEU A 233 37.50 -8.23 -0.16
N PRO A 234 36.76 -8.44 0.97
CA PRO A 234 35.63 -9.36 1.02
C PRO A 234 34.54 -9.01 0.00
N LYS A 235 34.17 -7.73 -0.09
CA LYS A 235 33.15 -7.24 -1.03
C LYS A 235 33.58 -7.42 -2.49
N PHE A 236 34.84 -7.14 -2.81
CA PHE A 236 35.41 -7.36 -4.13
C PHE A 236 35.37 -8.84 -4.54
N ILE A 237 35.72 -9.74 -3.63
CA ILE A 237 35.66 -11.19 -3.89
C ILE A 237 34.22 -11.61 -4.15
N LYS A 238 33.26 -11.16 -3.34
CA LYS A 238 31.83 -11.46 -3.52
C LYS A 238 31.30 -10.93 -4.85
N CYS A 239 31.64 -9.69 -5.20
CA CYS A 239 31.31 -9.08 -6.49
C CYS A 239 31.88 -9.89 -7.67
N ALA A 240 33.15 -10.32 -7.59
CA ALA A 240 33.76 -11.15 -8.61
C ALA A 240 33.05 -12.51 -8.76
N PHE A 241 32.64 -13.15 -7.66
CA PHE A 241 31.85 -14.38 -7.70
C PHE A 241 30.48 -14.19 -8.37
N LEU A 242 29.81 -13.07 -8.13
CA LEU A 242 28.52 -12.76 -8.78
C LEU A 242 28.70 -12.56 -10.28
N CYS A 243 29.67 -11.75 -10.69
CA CYS A 243 29.97 -11.54 -12.12
C CYS A 243 30.37 -12.84 -12.83
N MET A 244 31.23 -13.65 -12.20
CA MET A 244 31.58 -14.96 -12.72
C MET A 244 30.39 -15.92 -12.77
N GLY A 245 29.48 -15.88 -11.79
CA GLY A 245 28.22 -16.65 -11.77
C GLY A 245 27.32 -16.30 -12.94
N ILE A 246 27.15 -15.02 -13.25
CA ILE A 246 26.40 -14.56 -14.43
C ILE A 246 27.09 -15.04 -15.72
N GLY A 247 28.39 -14.87 -15.84
CA GLY A 247 29.15 -15.37 -16.98
C GLY A 247 29.04 -16.88 -17.15
N TYR A 248 29.13 -17.62 -16.04
CA TYR A 248 28.93 -19.08 -16.03
C TYR A 248 27.52 -19.47 -16.44
N THR A 249 26.50 -18.71 -16.10
CA THR A 249 25.12 -18.91 -16.55
C THR A 249 25.02 -18.92 -18.07
N VAL A 250 25.60 -17.92 -18.73
CA VAL A 250 25.64 -17.83 -20.19
C VAL A 250 26.43 -19.02 -20.78
N TRP A 251 27.62 -19.31 -20.24
CA TRP A 251 28.43 -20.43 -20.67
C TRP A 251 27.69 -21.76 -20.53
N TYR A 252 26.98 -21.98 -19.41
CA TYR A 252 26.23 -23.21 -19.17
C TYR A 252 25.14 -23.46 -20.23
N ILE A 253 24.42 -22.41 -20.61
CA ILE A 253 23.38 -22.51 -21.65
C ILE A 253 23.98 -22.81 -23.03
N VAL A 254 25.08 -22.14 -23.36
CA VAL A 254 25.68 -22.23 -24.73
C VAL A 254 26.50 -23.50 -24.92
N LYS A 255 27.39 -23.81 -23.98
CA LYS A 255 28.45 -24.80 -24.18
C LYS A 255 28.35 -26.09 -23.35
N SER A 256 27.57 -26.12 -22.25
CA SER A 256 27.53 -27.30 -21.40
C SER A 256 26.93 -28.50 -22.12
N LYS A 257 27.65 -29.63 -22.10
CA LYS A 257 27.18 -30.93 -22.59
C LYS A 257 26.31 -31.65 -21.56
N GLU A 258 26.62 -31.48 -20.28
CA GLU A 258 25.86 -32.04 -19.16
C GLU A 258 24.73 -31.04 -18.76
N ARG A 259 23.58 -31.22 -19.39
CA ARG A 259 22.44 -30.30 -19.17
C ARG A 259 21.39 -30.97 -18.30
N THR A 260 21.50 -30.84 -16.99
CA THR A 260 20.38 -31.17 -16.11
C THR A 260 19.28 -30.13 -16.26
N VAL A 261 18.02 -30.56 -16.32
CA VAL A 261 16.85 -29.70 -16.57
C VAL A 261 16.79 -28.58 -15.55
N TRP A 262 16.90 -28.88 -14.26
CA TRP A 262 16.79 -27.91 -13.18
C TRP A 262 17.91 -26.84 -13.18
N LYS A 263 19.18 -27.19 -13.49
CA LYS A 263 20.26 -26.20 -13.60
C LYS A 263 20.05 -25.29 -14.81
N ARG A 264 19.58 -25.82 -15.92
CA ARG A 264 19.22 -25.02 -17.08
C ARG A 264 18.06 -24.09 -16.78
N HIS A 265 17.09 -24.54 -15.98
CA HIS A 265 15.98 -23.74 -15.54
C HIS A 265 16.48 -22.53 -14.73
N ILE A 266 17.33 -22.75 -13.71
CA ILE A 266 17.97 -21.65 -12.97
C ILE A 266 18.65 -20.65 -13.91
N CYS A 267 19.47 -21.14 -14.84
CA CYS A 267 20.17 -20.26 -15.78
C CYS A 267 19.20 -19.43 -16.64
N ILE A 268 18.10 -20.01 -17.09
CA ILE A 268 17.10 -19.31 -17.88
C ILE A 268 16.36 -18.28 -17.03
N VAL A 269 15.99 -18.61 -15.78
CA VAL A 269 15.38 -17.63 -14.85
C VAL A 269 16.30 -16.43 -14.64
N ILE A 270 17.57 -16.64 -14.34
CA ILE A 270 18.54 -15.57 -14.15
C ILE A 270 18.56 -14.64 -15.38
N LEU A 271 18.68 -15.19 -16.57
CA LEU A 271 18.71 -14.39 -17.81
C LEU A 271 17.38 -13.69 -18.10
N THR A 272 16.25 -14.35 -17.83
CA THR A 272 14.92 -13.76 -18.06
C THR A 272 14.69 -12.60 -17.12
N VAL A 273 15.06 -12.73 -15.85
CA VAL A 273 14.92 -11.65 -14.85
C VAL A 273 15.82 -10.47 -15.19
N ILE A 274 17.09 -10.74 -15.55
CA ILE A 274 18.01 -9.67 -15.99
C ILE A 274 17.46 -8.98 -17.24
N ALA A 275 17.02 -9.73 -18.24
CA ALA A 275 16.47 -9.18 -19.47
C ALA A 275 15.20 -8.35 -19.20
N ALA A 276 14.29 -8.86 -18.37
CA ALA A 276 13.08 -8.13 -18.00
C ALA A 276 13.42 -6.79 -17.31
N PHE A 277 14.31 -6.81 -16.32
CA PHE A 277 14.73 -5.59 -15.62
C PHE A 277 15.35 -4.57 -16.58
N VAL A 278 16.30 -5.01 -17.42
CA VAL A 278 17.03 -4.12 -18.32
C VAL A 278 16.15 -3.58 -19.44
N MET A 279 15.22 -4.38 -19.95
CA MET A 279 14.38 -4.00 -21.11
C MET A 279 13.11 -3.22 -20.74
N THR A 280 12.59 -3.37 -19.55
CA THR A 280 11.35 -2.67 -19.14
C THR A 280 11.61 -1.39 -18.35
N GLY A 281 12.86 -1.11 -18.03
CA GLY A 281 13.23 0.12 -17.34
C GLY A 281 12.38 0.34 -16.10
N ALA A 282 12.66 -0.43 -15.06
CA ALA A 282 12.11 -0.08 -13.76
C ALA A 282 12.73 1.25 -13.31
N GLN A 283 12.36 2.32 -13.98
CA GLN A 283 12.57 3.75 -13.69
C GLN A 283 13.96 4.21 -13.20
N GLY A 284 15.04 3.46 -13.55
CA GLY A 284 16.40 3.86 -13.15
C GLY A 284 16.66 3.76 -11.66
N ASP A 285 15.81 3.11 -10.89
CA ASP A 285 15.84 3.05 -9.44
C ASP A 285 16.38 1.70 -8.92
N VAL A 286 17.34 1.79 -7.98
CA VAL A 286 17.92 0.62 -7.31
C VAL A 286 16.87 -0.14 -6.48
N ILE A 287 15.86 0.53 -5.94
CA ILE A 287 14.77 -0.06 -5.15
C ILE A 287 13.98 -1.09 -5.99
N SER A 288 13.89 -0.87 -7.30
CA SER A 288 13.26 -1.82 -8.23
C SER A 288 13.94 -3.19 -8.27
N MET A 289 15.15 -3.34 -7.72
CA MET A 289 15.79 -4.65 -7.55
C MET A 289 15.02 -5.60 -6.63
N ARG A 290 14.08 -5.10 -5.83
CA ARG A 290 13.12 -5.94 -5.08
C ARG A 290 12.38 -6.96 -5.95
N TYR A 291 12.14 -6.64 -7.21
CA TYR A 291 11.56 -7.59 -8.18
C TYR A 291 12.53 -8.69 -8.62
N CYS A 292 13.83 -8.50 -8.37
CA CYS A 292 14.89 -9.44 -8.70
C CYS A 292 15.31 -10.33 -7.51
N GLN A 293 14.56 -10.39 -6.41
CA GLN A 293 14.89 -11.13 -5.18
C GLN A 293 15.26 -12.60 -5.42
N CYS A 294 14.68 -13.24 -6.43
CA CYS A 294 15.05 -14.62 -6.77
C CYS A 294 16.54 -14.78 -7.07
N LEU A 295 17.22 -13.73 -7.57
CA LEU A 295 18.66 -13.76 -7.85
C LEU A 295 19.49 -13.98 -6.57
N LEU A 296 19.03 -13.47 -5.42
CA LEU A 296 19.68 -13.65 -4.12
C LEU A 296 19.86 -15.14 -3.77
N PHE A 297 18.95 -15.98 -4.26
CA PHE A 297 18.95 -17.42 -3.98
C PHE A 297 19.48 -18.26 -5.15
N LEU A 298 19.30 -17.80 -6.39
CA LEU A 298 19.70 -18.57 -7.59
C LEU A 298 21.17 -18.37 -7.95
N LEU A 299 21.70 -17.17 -7.83
CA LEU A 299 23.11 -16.90 -8.13
C LEU A 299 24.07 -17.68 -7.23
N PRO A 300 23.84 -17.82 -5.91
CA PRO A 300 24.67 -18.68 -5.07
C PRO A 300 24.70 -20.13 -5.54
N ILE A 301 23.57 -20.69 -6.02
CA ILE A 301 23.55 -22.08 -6.53
C ILE A 301 24.47 -22.23 -7.74
N ILE A 302 24.37 -21.30 -8.68
CA ILE A 302 25.12 -21.36 -9.94
C ILE A 302 26.61 -21.02 -9.74
N SER A 303 26.92 -20.02 -8.93
CA SER A 303 28.30 -19.67 -8.62
C SER A 303 29.00 -20.76 -7.79
N TYR A 304 28.27 -21.47 -6.92
CA TYR A 304 28.84 -22.65 -6.26
C TYR A 304 29.12 -23.80 -7.24
N ASP A 305 28.23 -24.09 -8.19
CA ASP A 305 28.47 -25.12 -9.24
C ASP A 305 29.72 -24.79 -10.08
N MET A 306 29.94 -23.52 -10.35
CA MET A 306 31.17 -23.03 -10.97
C MET A 306 32.38 -23.26 -10.06
N LEU A 307 32.30 -22.88 -8.79
CA LEU A 307 33.38 -23.05 -7.81
C LEU A 307 33.74 -24.52 -7.64
N ASP A 308 32.77 -25.43 -7.54
CA ASP A 308 32.98 -26.86 -7.41
C ASP A 308 33.76 -27.43 -8.60
N ARG A 309 33.49 -26.98 -9.82
CA ARG A 309 34.25 -27.35 -11.01
C ARG A 309 35.68 -26.82 -11.04
N LEU A 310 35.87 -25.58 -10.54
CA LEU A 310 37.20 -24.95 -10.46
C LEU A 310 38.04 -25.55 -9.33
N THR A 311 37.39 -25.92 -8.22
CA THR A 311 38.06 -26.39 -7.00
C THR A 311 38.24 -27.89 -6.91
N SER A 312 37.84 -28.66 -7.93
CA SER A 312 38.17 -30.11 -8.01
C SER A 312 39.66 -30.41 -7.80
N MET A 313 40.52 -29.36 -7.86
CA MET A 313 41.96 -29.40 -7.61
C MET A 313 42.37 -28.86 -6.23
N ILE A 314 41.50 -28.26 -5.42
CA ILE A 314 41.82 -27.59 -4.14
C ILE A 314 41.15 -28.38 -2.99
N LYS A 315 41.85 -28.52 -1.86
CA LYS A 315 41.26 -29.16 -0.66
C LYS A 315 40.13 -28.32 -0.10
N TYR A 316 38.90 -28.82 -0.05
CA TYR A 316 37.70 -28.20 0.46
C TYR A 316 37.86 -27.46 1.81
N ARG A 317 38.69 -28.00 2.72
CA ARG A 317 38.96 -27.39 4.03
C ARG A 317 39.56 -25.99 3.94
N GLY A 318 40.42 -25.74 2.97
CA GLY A 318 40.99 -24.41 2.75
C GLY A 318 39.95 -23.40 2.23
N VAL A 319 39.06 -23.87 1.36
CA VAL A 319 37.97 -23.05 0.83
C VAL A 319 36.97 -22.66 1.95
N VAL A 320 36.58 -23.64 2.79
CA VAL A 320 35.70 -23.39 3.95
C VAL A 320 36.33 -22.39 4.91
N ALA A 321 37.60 -22.58 5.26
CA ALA A 321 38.31 -21.65 6.15
C ALA A 321 38.36 -20.22 5.56
N GLY A 322 38.63 -20.09 4.27
CA GLY A 322 38.62 -18.80 3.59
C GLY A 322 37.24 -18.12 3.62
N ILE A 323 36.17 -18.86 3.32
CA ILE A 323 34.80 -18.33 3.36
C ILE A 323 34.39 -17.93 4.78
N VAL A 324 34.73 -18.75 5.79
CA VAL A 324 34.46 -18.42 7.21
C VAL A 324 35.17 -17.13 7.61
N VAL A 325 36.45 -16.95 7.23
CA VAL A 325 37.19 -15.72 7.51
C VAL A 325 36.53 -14.51 6.84
N LEU A 326 36.12 -14.64 5.58
CA LEU A 326 35.41 -13.58 4.85
C LEU A 326 34.06 -13.26 5.49
N SER A 327 33.28 -14.26 5.90
CA SER A 327 32.02 -14.06 6.59
C SER A 327 32.20 -13.34 7.93
N VAL A 328 33.16 -13.78 8.74
CA VAL A 328 33.45 -13.15 10.04
C VAL A 328 33.93 -11.71 9.86
N SER A 329 34.74 -11.44 8.85
CA SER A 329 35.21 -10.07 8.58
C SER A 329 34.05 -9.12 8.19
N GLU A 330 33.05 -9.60 7.46
CA GLU A 330 31.85 -8.82 7.17
C GLU A 330 31.03 -8.54 8.46
N PHE A 331 30.87 -9.53 9.33
CA PHE A 331 30.17 -9.37 10.61
C PHE A 331 30.82 -8.39 11.58
N VAL A 332 32.14 -8.37 11.65
CA VAL A 332 32.89 -7.49 12.57
C VAL A 332 32.84 -6.03 12.12
N ILE A 333 32.64 -5.78 10.83
CA ILE A 333 32.66 -4.43 10.24
C ILE A 333 31.29 -3.74 10.36
N VAL A 334 30.21 -4.49 10.58
CA VAL A 334 28.87 -3.93 10.75
C VAL A 334 28.77 -3.22 12.12
N ASN A 335 28.55 -1.91 12.09
CA ASN A 335 28.26 -1.14 13.29
C ASN A 335 26.76 -1.27 13.64
N PRO A 336 26.39 -2.01 14.69
CA PRO A 336 24.96 -2.19 15.04
C PRO A 336 24.28 -0.89 15.51
N ASN A 337 25.04 0.17 15.77
CA ASN A 337 24.48 1.45 16.21
C ASN A 337 23.97 2.34 15.04
N SER A 338 24.03 1.87 13.80
CA SER A 338 23.54 2.61 12.64
C SER A 338 22.11 2.26 12.22
N LEU A 339 21.39 1.45 12.98
CA LEU A 339 19.96 1.20 12.76
C LEU A 339 19.14 2.35 13.41
N VAL A 340 19.35 3.58 12.96
CA VAL A 340 18.36 4.64 13.13
C VAL A 340 17.36 4.44 12.00
N TYR A 341 16.12 4.19 12.33
CA TYR A 341 15.06 4.13 11.32
C TYR A 341 14.83 5.55 10.81
N GLU A 342 14.77 5.69 9.50
CA GLU A 342 14.55 6.97 8.81
C GLU A 342 13.28 7.70 9.29
N PHE A 343 12.31 6.97 9.85
CA PHE A 343 11.03 7.50 10.31
C PHE A 343 10.89 7.60 11.84
N ASP A 344 11.95 7.35 12.61
CA ASP A 344 11.89 7.44 14.08
C ASP A 344 11.56 8.86 14.55
N ASP A 345 12.20 9.88 13.96
CA ASP A 345 11.98 11.27 14.31
C ASP A 345 10.56 11.72 13.96
N LEU A 346 10.02 11.30 12.80
CA LEU A 346 8.64 11.56 12.42
C LEU A 346 7.67 10.88 13.39
N THR A 347 7.86 9.60 13.71
CA THR A 347 7.00 8.84 14.62
C THR A 347 6.99 9.47 16.01
N ASN A 348 8.18 9.75 16.56
CA ASN A 348 8.32 10.42 17.86
C ASN A 348 7.67 11.81 17.87
N THR A 349 7.77 12.57 16.78
CA THR A 349 7.15 13.88 16.65
C THR A 349 5.63 13.79 16.72
N LEU A 350 5.03 12.82 16.04
CA LEU A 350 3.58 12.61 16.06
C LEU A 350 3.10 12.19 17.45
N GLU A 351 3.77 11.26 18.12
CA GLU A 351 3.44 10.81 19.47
C GLU A 351 3.58 11.94 20.52
N GLN A 352 4.67 12.70 20.47
CA GLN A 352 4.89 13.84 21.39
C GLN A 352 3.85 14.95 21.24
N ASN A 353 3.24 15.07 20.06
CA ASN A 353 2.17 16.04 19.80
C ASN A 353 0.77 15.44 19.91
N GLU A 354 0.64 14.21 20.46
CA GLU A 354 -0.63 13.52 20.70
C GLU A 354 -1.47 13.32 19.41
N ILE A 355 -0.80 13.19 18.26
CA ILE A 355 -1.44 12.98 16.97
C ILE A 355 -1.71 11.49 16.78
N SER A 356 -2.97 11.09 16.85
CA SER A 356 -3.37 9.68 16.68
C SER A 356 -3.77 9.31 15.25
N TYR A 357 -4.16 10.30 14.42
CA TYR A 357 -4.63 10.08 13.06
C TYR A 357 -4.04 11.12 12.11
N ALA A 358 -3.45 10.64 11.00
CA ALA A 358 -2.89 11.49 9.97
C ALA A 358 -3.09 10.90 8.56
N VAL A 359 -2.94 11.74 7.54
CA VAL A 359 -2.77 11.30 6.14
C VAL A 359 -1.35 11.60 5.69
N ALA A 360 -0.76 10.70 4.92
CA ALA A 360 0.62 10.83 4.44
C ALA A 360 0.81 10.08 3.11
N PRO A 361 1.90 10.32 2.38
CA PRO A 361 2.31 9.45 1.29
C PRO A 361 2.43 7.99 1.72
N TYR A 362 2.19 7.08 0.78
CA TYR A 362 2.18 5.64 1.04
C TYR A 362 3.38 5.12 1.85
N TRP A 363 4.58 5.57 1.50
CA TRP A 363 5.81 5.08 2.15
C TRP A 363 5.91 5.52 3.61
N SER A 364 5.57 6.77 3.91
CA SER A 364 5.58 7.30 5.29
C SER A 364 4.45 6.71 6.12
N ALA A 365 3.24 6.61 5.55
CA ALA A 365 2.04 6.20 6.27
C ALA A 365 2.15 4.82 6.91
N ASN A 366 2.56 3.83 6.11
CA ASN A 366 2.63 2.46 6.60
C ASN A 366 3.74 2.25 7.63
N VAL A 367 4.90 2.89 7.43
CA VAL A 367 6.05 2.74 8.32
C VAL A 367 5.74 3.37 9.68
N VAL A 368 5.21 4.59 9.72
CA VAL A 368 4.82 5.27 10.96
C VAL A 368 3.80 4.47 11.75
N SER A 369 2.75 3.93 11.07
CA SER A 369 1.73 3.12 11.75
C SER A 369 2.31 1.85 12.38
N VAL A 370 3.38 1.28 11.81
CA VAL A 370 4.08 0.10 12.38
C VAL A 370 5.01 0.50 13.51
N LEU A 371 5.83 1.54 13.34
CA LEU A 371 6.80 1.99 14.35
C LEU A 371 6.11 2.51 15.62
N SER A 372 4.96 3.17 15.48
CA SER A 372 4.13 3.61 16.60
C SER A 372 3.33 2.47 17.26
N GLU A 373 3.52 1.21 16.86
CA GLU A 373 2.74 0.05 17.34
C GLU A 373 1.21 0.28 17.22
N GLY A 374 0.78 1.11 16.26
CA GLY A 374 -0.62 1.45 16.01
C GLY A 374 -1.19 2.55 16.92
N THR A 375 -0.39 3.22 17.74
CA THR A 375 -0.81 4.41 18.51
C THR A 375 -1.07 5.59 17.57
N VAL A 376 -0.35 5.66 16.46
CA VAL A 376 -0.58 6.60 15.37
C VAL A 376 -1.02 5.82 14.13
N LEU A 377 -2.24 6.06 13.67
CA LEU A 377 -2.76 5.47 12.44
C LEU A 377 -2.67 6.49 11.31
N VAL A 378 -1.86 6.17 10.32
CA VAL A 378 -1.65 7.06 9.16
C VAL A 378 -2.27 6.42 7.93
N GLN A 379 -3.18 7.16 7.30
CA GLN A 379 -3.85 6.73 6.07
C GLN A 379 -2.99 7.11 4.86
N PRO A 380 -2.61 6.15 4.00
CA PRO A 380 -1.94 6.45 2.74
C PRO A 380 -2.86 7.21 1.79
N CYS A 381 -2.40 8.39 1.37
CA CYS A 381 -3.11 9.27 0.44
C CYS A 381 -2.13 9.87 -0.58
N ASN A 382 -2.69 10.34 -1.70
CA ASN A 382 -1.99 11.08 -2.75
C ASN A 382 -2.70 12.42 -2.96
N ILE A 383 -2.01 13.40 -3.54
CA ILE A 383 -2.62 14.59 -4.10
C ILE A 383 -2.55 14.49 -5.63
N GLU A 384 -3.71 14.35 -6.26
CA GLU A 384 -3.84 14.25 -7.72
C GLU A 384 -4.81 15.33 -8.22
N ASN A 385 -4.39 16.11 -9.21
CA ASN A 385 -5.20 17.20 -9.79
C ASN A 385 -5.78 18.18 -8.75
N GLY A 386 -5.01 18.47 -7.70
CA GLY A 386 -5.43 19.37 -6.62
C GLY A 386 -6.43 18.76 -5.63
N SER A 387 -6.60 17.45 -5.63
CA SER A 387 -7.50 16.74 -4.71
C SER A 387 -6.75 15.67 -3.92
N LEU A 388 -7.14 15.49 -2.66
CA LEU A 388 -6.67 14.38 -1.86
C LEU A 388 -7.38 13.11 -2.32
N VAL A 389 -6.61 12.15 -2.77
CA VAL A 389 -7.11 10.86 -3.24
C VAL A 389 -6.55 9.77 -2.34
N GLN A 390 -7.39 8.84 -1.96
CA GLN A 390 -6.91 7.65 -1.26
C GLN A 390 -5.93 6.89 -2.16
N SER A 391 -4.80 6.48 -1.62
CA SER A 391 -3.87 5.63 -2.36
C SER A 391 -4.51 4.28 -2.69
N ASP A 392 -4.38 3.82 -3.95
CA ASP A 392 -4.84 2.51 -4.41
C ASP A 392 -4.30 1.33 -3.58
N ILE A 393 -3.25 1.59 -2.81
CA ILE A 393 -2.54 0.61 -1.98
C ILE A 393 -3.00 0.71 -0.52
N SER A 394 -4.16 1.29 -0.22
CA SER A 394 -4.67 1.46 1.15
C SER A 394 -6.02 0.78 1.37
N THR A 395 -6.40 0.60 2.63
CA THR A 395 -7.71 0.06 2.98
C THR A 395 -8.75 1.18 3.05
N LEU A 396 -9.88 1.02 2.36
CA LEU A 396 -11.00 1.97 2.38
C LEU A 396 -11.57 2.19 3.79
N SER A 397 -11.56 1.16 4.63
CA SER A 397 -12.27 1.19 5.91
C SER A 397 -11.83 2.32 6.85
N LEU A 398 -10.55 2.69 6.85
CA LEU A 398 -10.06 3.78 7.70
C LEU A 398 -10.36 5.15 7.06
N TYR A 399 -10.25 5.26 5.74
CA TYR A 399 -10.53 6.50 5.02
C TYR A 399 -12.02 6.87 5.06
N GLU A 400 -12.90 5.88 4.96
CA GLU A 400 -14.36 6.05 5.00
C GLU A 400 -14.94 6.12 6.42
N ASP A 401 -14.12 5.90 7.46
CA ASP A 401 -14.60 5.96 8.85
C ASP A 401 -14.90 7.40 9.25
N LYS A 402 -16.17 7.76 9.21
CA LYS A 402 -16.68 9.08 9.59
C LYS A 402 -16.63 9.35 11.11
N ALA A 403 -16.45 8.30 11.93
CA ALA A 403 -16.30 8.45 13.37
C ALA A 403 -14.91 8.93 13.79
N THR A 404 -13.94 8.82 12.88
CA THR A 404 -12.55 9.23 13.10
C THR A 404 -12.27 10.52 12.35
N THR A 405 -11.71 11.52 13.01
CA THR A 405 -11.32 12.81 12.41
C THR A 405 -9.82 12.81 12.13
N PHE A 406 -9.45 13.04 10.88
CA PHE A 406 -8.06 13.21 10.46
C PHE A 406 -7.73 14.69 10.35
N ARG A 407 -7.00 15.23 11.31
CA ARG A 407 -6.63 16.67 11.36
C ARG A 407 -5.21 16.93 10.89
N THR A 408 -4.48 15.93 10.49
CA THR A 408 -3.05 16.04 10.23
C THR A 408 -2.70 15.54 8.85
N VAL A 409 -1.93 16.35 8.13
CA VAL A 409 -1.31 16.00 6.84
C VAL A 409 0.19 15.96 7.03
N ILE A 410 0.84 14.93 6.54
CA ILE A 410 2.29 14.78 6.54
C ILE A 410 2.78 14.97 5.11
N SER A 411 3.65 15.96 4.90
CA SER A 411 4.35 16.12 3.63
C SER A 411 5.63 15.30 3.61
N SER A 412 6.02 14.89 2.42
CA SER A 412 7.37 14.38 2.15
C SER A 412 8.11 15.37 1.26
N VAL A 413 9.26 15.85 1.72
CA VAL A 413 10.15 16.73 0.95
C VAL A 413 11.27 15.89 0.39
N SER A 414 11.43 15.90 -0.91
CA SER A 414 12.45 15.10 -1.57
C SER A 414 13.80 15.82 -1.63
N GLN A 415 14.89 15.06 -1.47
CA GLN A 415 16.23 15.53 -1.80
C GLN A 415 16.58 15.42 -3.30
N ASN A 416 15.80 14.70 -4.09
CA ASN A 416 16.06 14.43 -5.51
C ASN A 416 14.81 14.62 -6.34
N GLU A 417 14.93 15.23 -7.51
CA GLU A 417 13.84 15.41 -8.49
C GLU A 417 13.10 14.09 -8.86
N SER A 418 13.74 12.92 -8.65
CA SER A 418 13.14 11.61 -8.88
C SER A 418 12.11 11.18 -7.81
N TRP A 419 12.00 11.89 -6.70
CA TRP A 419 11.09 11.58 -5.60
C TRP A 419 9.73 12.25 -5.71
N ASP A 420 9.51 13.14 -6.67
CA ASP A 420 8.18 13.73 -6.90
C ASP A 420 7.13 12.64 -7.14
N GLU A 421 7.50 11.51 -7.71
CA GLU A 421 6.64 10.34 -7.85
C GLU A 421 6.40 9.61 -6.51
N THR A 422 7.35 9.66 -5.57
CA THR A 422 7.24 8.97 -4.28
C THR A 422 6.51 9.79 -3.22
N SER A 423 6.51 11.11 -3.36
CA SER A 423 5.69 12.02 -2.52
C SER A 423 4.23 11.97 -2.90
N PHE A 424 3.89 11.41 -4.07
CA PHE A 424 2.52 11.32 -4.58
C PHE A 424 1.77 12.67 -4.49
N GLY A 425 2.46 13.75 -4.83
CA GLY A 425 1.93 15.10 -4.77
C GLY A 425 1.78 15.70 -3.37
N MET A 426 2.10 14.97 -2.31
CA MET A 426 2.02 15.48 -0.92
C MET A 426 3.26 16.27 -0.52
N ILE A 427 3.62 17.26 -1.34
CA ILE A 427 4.67 18.23 -1.08
C ILE A 427 4.11 19.46 -0.36
N PRO A 428 4.95 20.22 0.38
CA PRO A 428 4.50 21.38 1.15
C PRO A 428 3.65 22.38 0.35
N GLU A 429 4.07 22.69 -0.87
CA GLU A 429 3.40 23.65 -1.74
C GLU A 429 1.99 23.22 -2.11
N ASN A 430 1.80 21.95 -2.44
CA ASN A 430 0.49 21.41 -2.79
C ASN A 430 -0.42 21.36 -1.57
N ILE A 431 0.10 20.95 -0.41
CA ILE A 431 -0.67 20.86 0.83
C ILE A 431 -1.18 22.26 1.22
N VAL A 432 -0.28 23.25 1.26
CA VAL A 432 -0.67 24.63 1.60
C VAL A 432 -1.58 25.23 0.53
N GLY A 433 -1.35 24.92 -0.74
CA GLY A 433 -2.19 25.37 -1.85
C GLY A 433 -3.63 24.86 -1.77
N ILE A 434 -3.83 23.65 -1.25
CA ILE A 434 -5.14 23.00 -1.13
C ILE A 434 -5.83 23.36 0.20
N TYR A 435 -5.10 23.20 1.30
CA TYR A 435 -5.68 23.30 2.65
C TYR A 435 -5.53 24.69 3.28
N GLY A 436 -4.74 25.59 2.67
CA GLY A 436 -4.34 26.85 3.27
C GLY A 436 -3.28 26.66 4.36
N TYR A 437 -3.06 27.70 5.16
CA TYR A 437 -2.09 27.63 6.25
C TYR A 437 -2.63 26.78 7.40
N PRO A 438 -1.81 25.87 7.95
CA PRO A 438 -2.21 25.02 9.07
C PRO A 438 -2.29 25.82 10.38
N GLU A 439 -3.07 25.34 11.34
CA GLU A 439 -3.07 25.86 12.73
C GLU A 439 -1.69 25.68 13.37
N LYS A 440 -1.02 24.57 13.06
CA LYS A 440 0.31 24.27 13.54
C LYS A 440 1.13 23.55 12.48
N GLN A 441 2.35 24.03 12.24
CA GLN A 441 3.33 23.36 11.40
C GLN A 441 4.50 22.89 12.27
N ILE A 442 4.91 21.63 12.11
CA ILE A 442 6.00 21.02 12.84
C ILE A 442 6.95 20.38 11.82
N THR A 443 8.22 20.73 11.86
CA THR A 443 9.25 20.03 11.10
C THR A 443 9.69 18.82 11.92
N ALA A 444 9.41 17.62 11.45
CA ALA A 444 9.74 16.39 12.13
C ALA A 444 11.20 15.98 11.88
N ASP A 445 11.63 16.04 10.63
CA ASP A 445 12.98 15.78 10.18
C ASP A 445 13.30 16.59 8.91
N GLU A 446 14.40 16.31 8.25
CA GLU A 446 14.78 17.01 7.02
C GLU A 446 13.88 16.68 5.81
N TYR A 447 13.06 15.62 5.90
CA TYR A 447 12.20 15.15 4.80
C TYR A 447 10.71 15.34 5.07
N HIS A 448 10.29 15.46 6.34
CA HIS A 448 8.90 15.44 6.72
C HIS A 448 8.49 16.69 7.51
N ASN A 449 7.42 17.32 7.03
CA ASN A 449 6.69 18.34 7.78
C ASN A 449 5.29 17.83 8.11
N VAL A 450 4.83 18.18 9.30
CA VAL A 450 3.53 17.82 9.84
C VAL A 450 2.67 19.08 9.91
N TYR A 451 1.53 19.06 9.23
CA TYR A 451 0.57 20.15 9.16
C TYR A 451 -0.68 19.76 9.92
N VAL A 452 -1.03 20.51 10.95
CA VAL A 452 -2.20 20.25 11.80
C VAL A 452 -3.26 21.29 11.48
N TYR A 453 -4.48 20.85 11.24
CA TYR A 453 -5.65 21.66 10.93
C TYR A 453 -6.72 21.49 12.00
N ASP A 454 -7.63 22.43 12.11
CA ASP A 454 -8.78 22.40 13.03
C ASP A 454 -9.96 21.56 12.51
N TYR A 455 -9.82 20.98 11.32
CA TYR A 455 -10.86 20.24 10.61
C TYR A 455 -10.37 18.90 10.04
N ASP A 456 -11.32 18.09 9.53
CA ASP A 456 -10.99 16.83 8.87
C ASP A 456 -10.44 17.08 7.46
N VAL A 457 -9.16 16.77 7.27
CA VAL A 457 -8.43 17.00 6.02
C VAL A 457 -8.88 16.08 4.86
N ARG A 458 -9.71 15.09 5.13
CA ARG A 458 -10.31 14.26 4.07
C ARG A 458 -11.45 15.01 3.37
N ILE A 459 -11.99 16.06 3.99
CA ILE A 459 -13.05 16.89 3.44
C ILE A 459 -12.39 18.05 2.69
N MET A 460 -12.28 17.88 1.38
CA MET A 460 -11.62 18.84 0.51
C MET A 460 -12.47 20.10 0.33
N PRO A 461 -11.85 21.31 0.38
CA PRO A 461 -12.53 22.52 -0.04
C PRO A 461 -12.85 22.46 -1.55
N ARG A 462 -14.05 22.91 -1.91
CA ARG A 462 -14.48 23.07 -3.30
C ARG A 462 -14.45 24.57 -3.65
N GLU A 463 -13.95 24.92 -4.84
CA GLU A 463 -13.94 26.31 -5.28
C GLU A 463 -15.28 26.70 -5.91
N PHE A 464 -15.79 27.87 -5.53
CA PHE A 464 -16.99 28.43 -6.13
C PHE A 464 -16.71 28.94 -7.55
N GLU A 465 -17.62 28.73 -8.45
CA GLU A 465 -17.59 29.35 -9.78
C GLU A 465 -17.96 30.83 -9.69
N LYS A 466 -17.17 31.68 -10.37
CA LYS A 466 -17.45 33.11 -10.46
C LYS A 466 -18.53 33.37 -11.49
N THR A 467 -19.54 34.11 -11.11
CA THR A 467 -20.61 34.53 -12.01
C THR A 467 -20.55 36.05 -12.24
N GLU A 468 -21.35 36.57 -13.15
CA GLU A 468 -21.46 38.00 -13.37
C GLU A 468 -21.94 38.74 -12.11
N HIS A 469 -21.43 39.97 -11.87
CA HIS A 469 -21.83 40.87 -10.79
C HIS A 469 -21.54 40.42 -9.37
N ALA A 470 -20.29 40.05 -9.06
CA ALA A 470 -19.84 39.74 -7.70
C ALA A 470 -20.54 38.55 -7.03
N ASN A 471 -21.01 37.62 -7.81
CA ASN A 471 -21.63 36.42 -7.30
C ASN A 471 -20.70 35.22 -7.48
N PHE A 472 -20.72 34.33 -6.50
CA PHE A 472 -20.05 33.04 -6.53
C PHE A 472 -21.12 31.96 -6.38
N CYS A 473 -21.09 30.95 -7.22
CA CYS A 473 -22.08 29.89 -7.15
C CYS A 473 -21.41 28.51 -7.16
N MET A 474 -22.08 27.57 -6.56
CA MET A 474 -21.70 26.16 -6.57
C MET A 474 -22.95 25.32 -6.69
N ASP A 475 -23.02 24.52 -7.74
CA ASP A 475 -24.07 23.52 -7.92
C ASP A 475 -23.71 22.24 -7.14
N GLY A 476 -24.68 21.60 -6.54
CA GLY A 476 -24.50 20.37 -5.77
C GLY A 476 -25.58 20.20 -4.73
N GLU A 477 -25.55 19.09 -4.02
CA GLU A 477 -26.49 18.80 -2.93
C GLU A 477 -25.83 19.17 -1.59
N PHE A 478 -26.45 20.09 -0.86
CA PHE A 478 -25.93 20.62 0.41
C PHE A 478 -26.91 20.38 1.53
N LEU A 479 -26.42 19.73 2.61
CA LEU A 479 -27.13 19.53 3.87
C LEU A 479 -26.09 19.51 4.99
N GLY A 480 -26.33 20.24 6.09
CA GLY A 480 -25.42 20.28 7.21
C GLY A 480 -24.67 21.61 7.32
N THR A 481 -23.45 21.59 7.81
CA THR A 481 -22.66 22.79 8.14
C THR A 481 -21.45 22.91 7.23
N TYR A 482 -21.25 24.10 6.67
CA TYR A 482 -20.17 24.38 5.73
C TYR A 482 -19.44 25.66 6.14
N GLU A 483 -18.17 25.76 5.80
CA GLU A 483 -17.36 26.98 5.91
C GLU A 483 -17.07 27.53 4.52
N ILE A 484 -17.36 28.81 4.33
CA ILE A 484 -16.98 29.58 3.14
C ILE A 484 -15.76 30.43 3.51
N SER A 485 -14.67 30.28 2.80
CA SER A 485 -13.43 30.99 3.03
C SER A 485 -13.10 31.93 1.88
N PHE A 486 -12.77 33.17 2.22
CA PHE A 486 -12.30 34.22 1.31
C PHE A 486 -10.90 34.66 1.72
N MET A 487 -10.04 34.97 0.74
CA MET A 487 -8.78 35.68 1.07
C MET A 487 -9.08 37.04 1.71
N ASP A 488 -8.38 37.34 2.79
CA ASP A 488 -8.60 38.62 3.52
C ASP A 488 -8.19 39.81 2.65
N ILE A 489 -9.09 40.76 2.54
CA ILE A 489 -8.91 42.04 1.79
C ILE A 489 -8.67 43.23 2.71
N GLY A 490 -8.34 42.99 3.98
CA GLY A 490 -8.09 44.04 4.99
C GLY A 490 -9.35 44.73 5.50
N ARG A 491 -10.53 44.25 5.17
CA ARG A 491 -11.83 44.67 5.69
C ARG A 491 -12.83 43.54 5.70
N GLU A 492 -13.82 43.60 6.56
CA GLU A 492 -14.88 42.59 6.63
C GLU A 492 -15.67 42.54 5.32
N ILE A 493 -15.81 41.33 4.77
CA ILE A 493 -16.59 41.07 3.55
C ILE A 493 -18.08 41.05 3.92
N GLN A 494 -18.86 41.94 3.28
CA GLN A 494 -20.32 41.93 3.40
C GLN A 494 -20.89 40.99 2.33
N LEU A 495 -21.63 39.96 2.76
CA LEU A 495 -22.20 38.99 1.87
C LEU A 495 -23.53 38.43 2.36
N GLN A 496 -24.30 37.91 1.44
CA GLN A 496 -25.50 37.11 1.65
C GLN A 496 -25.31 35.72 1.01
N VAL A 497 -25.87 34.70 1.64
CA VAL A 497 -25.80 33.34 1.16
C VAL A 497 -27.21 32.83 0.86
N GLU A 498 -27.44 32.44 -0.39
CA GLU A 498 -28.66 31.73 -0.76
C GLU A 498 -28.40 30.21 -0.66
N GLY A 499 -29.31 29.50 -0.02
CA GLY A 499 -29.21 28.06 0.23
C GLY A 499 -28.65 27.68 1.59
N GLY A 500 -28.19 28.66 2.39
CA GLY A 500 -27.69 28.44 3.74
C GLY A 500 -27.89 29.68 4.65
N GLU A 501 -27.88 29.44 5.96
CA GLU A 501 -27.95 30.49 6.99
C GLU A 501 -26.56 30.74 7.59
N ILE A 502 -26.15 31.99 7.72
CA ILE A 502 -24.84 32.36 8.32
C ILE A 502 -24.91 32.18 9.83
N LEU A 503 -24.06 31.31 10.38
CA LEU A 503 -23.95 31.05 11.81
C LEU A 503 -22.93 31.96 12.51
N SER A 504 -21.74 32.10 11.91
CA SER A 504 -20.65 32.90 12.49
C SER A 504 -19.68 33.39 11.41
N ARG A 505 -18.85 34.37 11.81
CA ARG A 505 -17.77 34.93 10.98
C ARG A 505 -16.51 35.01 11.80
N SER A 506 -15.37 34.70 11.25
CA SER A 506 -14.03 34.87 11.81
C SER A 506 -13.05 35.39 10.76
N CYS A 507 -11.95 35.97 11.21
CA CYS A 507 -10.84 36.35 10.32
C CYS A 507 -9.56 35.84 10.98
N GLU A 508 -8.93 34.88 10.35
CA GLU A 508 -7.76 34.18 10.87
C GLU A 508 -6.77 33.90 9.72
N ASP A 509 -5.50 34.09 9.97
CA ASP A 509 -4.39 33.73 9.09
C ASP A 509 -4.53 34.21 7.62
N GLY A 510 -5.07 35.40 7.42
CA GLY A 510 -5.25 35.99 6.08
C GLY A 510 -6.48 35.47 5.34
N TRP A 511 -7.39 34.76 6.04
CA TRP A 511 -8.67 34.31 5.51
C TRP A 511 -9.84 34.81 6.34
N GLN A 512 -10.90 35.23 5.66
CA GLN A 512 -12.20 35.47 6.28
C GLN A 512 -13.04 34.21 6.11
N LYS A 513 -13.39 33.60 7.22
CA LYS A 513 -14.12 32.34 7.30
C LYS A 513 -15.55 32.58 7.74
N ILE A 514 -16.51 32.04 7.05
CA ILE A 514 -17.93 32.22 7.27
C ILE A 514 -18.58 30.85 7.40
N LEU A 515 -19.06 30.55 8.60
CA LEU A 515 -19.76 29.32 8.89
C LEU A 515 -21.22 29.45 8.49
N ILE A 516 -21.72 28.53 7.70
CA ILE A 516 -23.13 28.49 7.27
C ILE A 516 -23.76 27.13 7.63
N SER A 517 -25.08 27.13 7.82
CA SER A 517 -25.89 25.93 8.02
C SER A 517 -26.91 25.80 6.90
N CYS A 518 -26.92 24.64 6.24
CA CYS A 518 -27.96 24.21 5.31
C CYS A 518 -28.92 23.26 6.05
N GLN A 519 -29.94 23.80 6.69
CA GLN A 519 -30.90 23.01 7.48
C GLN A 519 -31.90 22.24 6.60
N GLN A 520 -31.96 22.56 5.31
CA GLN A 520 -32.71 21.85 4.28
C GLN A 520 -31.81 21.58 3.10
N LYS A 521 -32.05 20.46 2.40
CA LYS A 521 -31.33 20.16 1.17
C LYS A 521 -31.43 21.33 0.20
N SER A 522 -30.28 21.85 -0.22
CA SER A 522 -30.14 22.86 -1.26
C SER A 522 -29.40 22.28 -2.43
N ASP A 523 -29.92 22.49 -3.65
CA ASP A 523 -29.29 22.02 -4.89
C ASP A 523 -28.24 23.01 -5.41
N LYS A 524 -28.13 24.19 -4.75
CA LYS A 524 -27.18 25.23 -5.13
C LYS A 524 -26.89 26.13 -3.92
N LEU A 525 -25.62 26.53 -3.78
CA LEU A 525 -25.21 27.63 -2.92
C LEU A 525 -24.81 28.83 -3.78
N THR A 526 -25.34 30.03 -3.44
CA THR A 526 -24.96 31.26 -4.10
C THR A 526 -24.51 32.27 -3.03
N VAL A 527 -23.36 32.87 -3.26
CA VAL A 527 -22.79 33.89 -2.38
C VAL A 527 -22.78 35.23 -3.12
N HIS A 528 -23.54 36.17 -2.63
CA HIS A 528 -23.59 37.56 -3.12
C HIS A 528 -22.66 38.41 -2.27
N VAL A 529 -21.70 39.08 -2.90
CA VAL A 529 -20.74 39.95 -2.19
C VAL A 529 -20.99 41.39 -2.56
N ASP A 530 -21.23 42.23 -1.55
CA ASP A 530 -21.67 43.63 -1.75
C ASP A 530 -20.52 44.64 -1.77
N ASN A 531 -19.38 44.35 -1.14
CA ASN A 531 -18.33 45.33 -0.88
C ASN A 531 -16.95 44.98 -1.42
N MET A 532 -16.85 44.09 -2.41
CA MET A 532 -15.61 43.78 -3.14
C MET A 532 -15.58 44.53 -4.48
N THR A 533 -14.41 44.99 -4.86
CA THR A 533 -14.16 45.56 -6.19
C THR A 533 -14.04 44.42 -7.22
N GLU A 534 -14.24 44.72 -8.50
CA GLU A 534 -14.10 43.76 -9.58
C GLU A 534 -12.69 43.13 -9.62
N GLN A 535 -11.65 43.87 -9.27
CA GLN A 535 -10.30 43.37 -9.18
C GLN A 535 -10.14 42.37 -8.03
N GLU A 536 -10.67 42.69 -6.84
CA GLU A 536 -10.66 41.81 -5.66
C GLU A 536 -11.43 40.50 -5.94
N ILE A 537 -12.59 40.60 -6.59
CA ILE A 537 -13.36 39.40 -7.01
C ILE A 537 -12.55 38.53 -7.96
N ASN A 538 -11.84 39.14 -8.93
CA ASN A 538 -11.08 38.41 -9.91
C ASN A 538 -9.84 37.70 -9.33
N THR A 539 -9.27 38.25 -8.26
CA THR A 539 -8.08 37.71 -7.60
C THR A 539 -8.41 36.82 -6.38
N ASN A 540 -9.63 36.88 -5.86
CA ASN A 540 -10.03 36.06 -4.71
C ASN A 540 -10.44 34.65 -5.12
N HIS A 541 -10.00 33.68 -4.36
CA HIS A 541 -10.45 32.30 -4.44
C HIS A 541 -11.44 32.07 -3.31
N VAL A 542 -12.68 31.70 -3.65
CA VAL A 542 -13.73 31.44 -2.67
C VAL A 542 -13.91 29.94 -2.54
N LEU A 543 -13.61 29.44 -1.37
CA LEU A 543 -13.60 28.01 -1.10
C LEU A 543 -14.78 27.64 -0.20
N LEU A 544 -15.44 26.54 -0.52
CA LEU A 544 -16.43 25.89 0.34
C LEU A 544 -15.83 24.61 0.92
N ARG A 545 -15.90 24.49 2.23
CA ARG A 545 -15.49 23.31 2.94
C ARG A 545 -16.67 22.74 3.74
N ALA A 546 -16.93 21.45 3.62
CA ALA A 546 -17.88 20.78 4.48
C ALA A 546 -17.27 20.62 5.88
N ILE A 547 -17.93 21.17 6.90
CA ILE A 547 -17.61 20.91 8.31
C ILE A 547 -18.33 19.64 8.76
N SER A 548 -19.59 19.49 8.34
CA SER A 548 -20.38 18.30 8.57
C SER A 548 -21.44 18.21 7.46
N GLU A 549 -21.41 17.14 6.69
CA GLU A 549 -22.46 16.83 5.69
C GLU A 549 -23.64 16.10 6.32
N THR A 550 -23.74 16.14 7.64
CA THR A 550 -24.81 15.56 8.42
C THR A 550 -25.60 16.65 9.11
N LEU A 551 -26.91 16.50 9.13
CA LEU A 551 -27.79 17.31 9.94
C LEU A 551 -28.03 16.58 11.28
N PRO A 552 -27.45 17.05 12.40
CA PRO A 552 -27.71 16.46 13.69
C PRO A 552 -29.21 16.60 14.05
N ILE A 553 -29.79 15.52 14.55
CA ILE A 553 -31.18 15.49 14.95
C ILE A 553 -31.26 15.48 16.47
N GLU A 554 -31.99 16.40 17.05
CA GLU A 554 -32.25 16.42 18.49
C GLU A 554 -33.25 15.34 18.88
N ILE A 555 -32.95 14.61 19.94
CA ILE A 555 -33.88 13.68 20.59
C ILE A 555 -34.19 14.24 21.98
N GLU A 556 -35.47 14.48 22.26
CA GLU A 556 -35.93 15.13 23.52
C GLU A 556 -35.20 16.44 23.82
N GLY A 557 -34.89 17.25 22.78
CA GLY A 557 -34.22 18.55 22.89
C GLY A 557 -32.71 18.48 23.16
N LYS A 558 -32.06 17.32 22.86
CA LYS A 558 -30.61 17.15 23.00
C LYS A 558 -30.00 16.56 21.74
N ILE A 559 -28.89 17.12 21.31
CA ILE A 559 -27.99 16.53 20.31
C ILE A 559 -27.10 15.51 21.02
N CYS A 560 -27.06 14.28 20.47
CA CYS A 560 -26.22 13.22 21.02
C CYS A 560 -24.76 13.40 20.57
N THR A 561 -23.81 13.35 21.51
CA THR A 561 -22.38 13.41 21.25
C THR A 561 -21.64 12.30 22.01
N ASN A 562 -20.35 12.12 21.71
CA ASN A 562 -19.51 11.20 22.48
C ASN A 562 -19.37 11.61 23.96
N GLU A 563 -19.41 12.91 24.26
CA GLU A 563 -19.31 13.43 25.61
C GLU A 563 -20.65 13.35 26.35
N GLU A 564 -21.76 13.53 25.63
CA GLU A 564 -23.12 13.46 26.15
C GLU A 564 -23.96 12.44 25.35
N PRO A 565 -23.71 11.13 25.51
CA PRO A 565 -24.47 10.12 24.82
C PRO A 565 -25.91 10.03 25.35
N LEU A 566 -26.83 9.71 24.47
CA LEU A 566 -28.20 9.37 24.86
C LEU A 566 -28.22 7.92 25.37
N ILE A 567 -28.65 7.74 26.61
CA ILE A 567 -28.75 6.41 27.24
C ILE A 567 -30.20 5.92 27.13
N GLY A 568 -30.38 4.85 26.38
CA GLY A 568 -31.68 4.20 26.23
C GLY A 568 -31.94 3.16 27.31
N LYS A 569 -33.20 3.07 27.74
CA LYS A 569 -33.72 2.01 28.63
C LYS A 569 -34.74 1.16 27.87
N ASN A 570 -34.80 -0.12 28.20
CA ASN A 570 -35.72 -1.05 27.55
C ASN A 570 -37.16 -0.51 27.53
N GLU A 571 -37.82 -0.65 26.39
CA GLU A 571 -39.19 -0.20 26.09
C GLU A 571 -39.38 1.34 26.16
N LYS A 572 -38.34 2.13 26.40
CA LYS A 572 -38.44 3.59 26.33
C LYS A 572 -38.56 4.01 24.87
N THR A 573 -39.56 4.85 24.62
CA THR A 573 -39.74 5.56 23.34
C THR A 573 -39.38 7.01 23.52
N MET A 574 -38.62 7.55 22.59
CA MET A 574 -38.25 8.96 22.53
C MET A 574 -38.61 9.52 21.15
N GLU A 575 -38.88 10.81 21.08
CA GLU A 575 -39.18 11.49 19.82
C GLU A 575 -38.12 12.50 19.48
N SER A 576 -37.77 12.59 18.18
CA SER A 576 -36.88 13.60 17.68
C SER A 576 -37.59 14.95 17.48
N SER A 577 -36.83 16.02 17.40
CA SER A 577 -37.32 17.27 16.82
C SER A 577 -37.83 17.06 15.40
N SER A 578 -38.74 17.91 14.95
CA SER A 578 -39.22 17.94 13.57
C SER A 578 -38.17 18.61 12.68
N ILE A 579 -37.90 18.03 11.52
CA ILE A 579 -36.95 18.53 10.52
C ILE A 579 -37.66 18.69 9.18
N PRO A 580 -37.52 19.84 8.51
CA PRO A 580 -38.04 20.02 7.16
C PRO A 580 -37.14 19.28 6.16
N VAL A 581 -37.73 18.43 5.34
CA VAL A 581 -37.01 17.69 4.29
C VAL A 581 -37.61 17.93 2.92
N LYS A 582 -36.76 18.11 1.92
CA LYS A 582 -37.13 18.18 0.51
C LYS A 582 -37.19 16.79 -0.13
N PRO A 583 -37.84 16.64 -1.30
CA PRO A 583 -37.80 15.38 -2.04
C PRO A 583 -36.37 14.93 -2.32
N GLY A 584 -36.10 13.65 -2.10
CA GLY A 584 -34.76 13.06 -2.29
C GLY A 584 -34.58 11.76 -1.51
N THR A 585 -33.37 11.21 -1.59
CA THR A 585 -32.94 10.05 -0.81
C THR A 585 -32.03 10.50 0.32
N TYR A 586 -32.21 9.91 1.50
CA TYR A 586 -31.46 10.26 2.71
C TYR A 586 -31.09 9.00 3.48
N LYS A 587 -30.06 9.11 4.31
CA LYS A 587 -29.69 8.13 5.32
C LYS A 587 -29.93 8.71 6.71
N LEU A 588 -30.72 8.04 7.54
CA LEU A 588 -30.74 8.29 8.98
C LEU A 588 -29.70 7.38 9.62
N VAL A 589 -28.70 7.98 10.23
CA VAL A 589 -27.54 7.27 10.76
C VAL A 589 -27.52 7.37 12.28
N LEU A 590 -27.33 6.22 12.92
CA LEU A 590 -27.16 6.09 14.36
C LEU A 590 -25.78 5.51 14.66
N TYR A 591 -24.98 6.20 15.46
CA TYR A 591 -23.75 5.66 16.03
C TYR A 591 -23.87 5.49 17.54
N GLY A 592 -23.17 4.51 18.10
CA GLY A 592 -23.15 4.28 19.54
C GLY A 592 -22.84 2.83 19.91
N GLU A 593 -23.28 2.39 21.09
CA GLU A 593 -23.14 1.02 21.52
C GLU A 593 -24.50 0.29 21.53
N LYS A 594 -24.52 -0.94 21.06
CA LYS A 594 -25.71 -1.80 20.95
C LYS A 594 -26.83 -1.18 20.05
N VAL A 595 -26.47 -0.26 19.12
CA VAL A 595 -27.47 0.47 18.30
C VAL A 595 -28.30 -0.45 17.39
N ARG A 596 -27.86 -1.66 17.12
CA ARG A 596 -28.71 -2.65 16.41
C ARG A 596 -30.03 -2.94 17.14
N LYS A 597 -30.10 -2.70 18.45
CA LYS A 597 -31.28 -2.88 19.29
C LYS A 597 -32.15 -1.63 19.39
N VAL A 598 -31.83 -0.59 18.63
CA VAL A 598 -32.67 0.60 18.46
C VAL A 598 -33.54 0.42 17.24
N SER A 599 -34.81 0.79 17.32
CA SER A 599 -35.71 0.90 16.17
C SER A 599 -36.09 2.37 15.98
N ALA A 600 -35.98 2.87 14.76
CA ALA A 600 -36.46 4.19 14.39
C ALA A 600 -37.58 4.06 13.37
N SER A 601 -38.59 4.91 13.45
CA SER A 601 -39.71 4.99 12.51
C SER A 601 -40.19 6.43 12.39
N THR A 602 -40.85 6.77 11.30
CA THR A 602 -41.55 8.05 11.11
C THR A 602 -43.00 7.83 10.74
N GLU A 603 -43.87 8.75 11.12
CA GLU A 603 -45.29 8.75 10.76
C GLU A 603 -45.59 9.61 9.51
N ALA A 604 -44.57 10.19 8.90
CA ALA A 604 -44.68 11.04 7.71
C ALA A 604 -45.23 10.26 6.52
N GLU A 605 -46.31 10.76 5.88
CA GLU A 605 -47.05 10.01 4.82
C GLU A 605 -46.24 9.87 3.52
N ASN A 606 -45.36 10.82 3.22
CA ASN A 606 -44.60 10.83 1.96
C ASN A 606 -43.19 10.27 2.09
N VAL A 607 -42.87 9.65 3.25
CA VAL A 607 -41.56 9.06 3.52
C VAL A 607 -41.64 7.55 3.58
N GLN A 608 -40.86 6.91 2.74
CA GLN A 608 -40.63 5.47 2.81
C GLN A 608 -39.29 5.21 3.51
N MET A 609 -39.34 4.51 4.64
CA MET A 609 -38.16 4.19 5.44
C MET A 609 -37.88 2.70 5.39
N THR A 610 -36.63 2.31 5.10
CA THR A 610 -36.16 0.93 5.06
C THR A 610 -34.88 0.77 5.89
N VAL A 611 -34.73 -0.40 6.53
CA VAL A 611 -33.50 -0.70 7.31
C VAL A 611 -32.42 -1.11 6.32
N GLY A 612 -31.30 -0.41 6.38
CA GLY A 612 -30.08 -0.73 5.66
C GLY A 612 -29.10 -1.54 6.52
N GLU A 613 -27.99 -0.94 6.89
CA GLU A 613 -27.00 -1.56 7.75
C GLU A 613 -27.51 -1.68 9.20
N CYS A 614 -27.23 -2.82 9.84
CA CYS A 614 -27.66 -3.08 11.22
C CYS A 614 -26.51 -3.73 12.03
N GLY A 615 -25.53 -2.91 12.44
CA GLY A 615 -24.41 -3.30 13.30
C GLY A 615 -24.59 -2.89 14.75
N ASP A 616 -23.73 -3.39 15.65
CA ASP A 616 -23.77 -3.04 17.07
C ASP A 616 -23.33 -1.59 17.34
N LYS A 617 -22.41 -1.05 16.51
CA LYS A 617 -21.89 0.32 16.65
C LYS A 617 -22.51 1.32 15.70
N ARG A 618 -23.10 0.85 14.59
CA ARG A 618 -23.69 1.69 13.56
C ARG A 618 -24.98 1.06 13.04
N LYS A 619 -26.00 1.89 12.82
CA LYS A 619 -27.24 1.49 12.19
C LYS A 619 -27.69 2.56 11.20
N ILE A 620 -28.09 2.14 10.01
CA ILE A 620 -28.54 3.03 8.94
C ILE A 620 -29.96 2.67 8.52
N TYR A 621 -30.77 3.70 8.31
CA TYR A 621 -32.05 3.59 7.63
C TYR A 621 -32.01 4.45 6.38
N TYR A 622 -32.45 3.91 5.26
CA TYR A 622 -32.64 4.65 4.02
C TYR A 622 -34.04 5.23 3.99
N LEU A 623 -34.13 6.53 3.66
CA LEU A 623 -35.37 7.26 3.53
C LEU A 623 -35.54 7.74 2.09
N GLN A 624 -36.69 7.50 1.52
CA GLN A 624 -37.11 8.06 0.25
C GLN A 624 -38.24 9.05 0.50
N VAL A 625 -37.96 10.34 0.35
CA VAL A 625 -38.91 11.44 0.54
C VAL A 625 -39.48 11.82 -0.83
N LYS A 626 -40.81 11.74 -0.97
CA LYS A 626 -41.52 12.00 -2.24
C LYS A 626 -41.99 13.43 -2.39
N LYS A 627 -42.24 14.11 -1.29
CA LYS A 627 -42.69 15.51 -1.23
C LYS A 627 -42.04 16.19 -0.06
N GLU A 628 -41.91 17.52 -0.16
CA GLU A 628 -41.46 18.36 0.93
C GLU A 628 -42.43 18.27 2.12
N GLU A 629 -41.92 17.90 3.28
CA GLU A 629 -42.68 17.80 4.52
C GLU A 629 -41.75 17.88 5.74
N GLU A 630 -42.34 18.10 6.92
CA GLU A 630 -41.61 17.98 8.19
C GLU A 630 -41.67 16.55 8.68
N ILE A 631 -40.49 15.99 9.01
CA ILE A 631 -40.41 14.64 9.54
C ILE A 631 -39.89 14.65 10.98
N SER A 632 -40.44 13.81 11.82
CA SER A 632 -39.90 13.44 13.12
C SER A 632 -39.72 11.93 13.19
N PHE A 633 -38.80 11.52 14.04
CA PHE A 633 -38.50 10.09 14.23
C PHE A 633 -38.88 9.66 15.63
N LYS A 634 -39.56 8.54 15.68
CA LYS A 634 -39.86 7.81 16.90
C LYS A 634 -38.81 6.74 17.12
N VAL A 635 -38.01 6.90 18.16
CA VAL A 635 -36.86 6.04 18.51
C VAL A 635 -37.27 5.12 19.67
N VAL A 636 -37.20 3.81 19.48
CA VAL A 636 -37.58 2.80 20.47
C VAL A 636 -36.34 1.98 20.86
N PHE A 637 -36.10 1.87 22.13
CA PHE A 637 -35.01 1.10 22.70
C PHE A 637 -35.53 -0.29 23.13
N ASN A 638 -34.92 -1.35 22.57
CA ASN A 638 -35.38 -2.74 22.78
C ASN A 638 -34.54 -3.47 23.84
N THR A 639 -33.68 -2.80 24.56
CA THR A 639 -32.86 -3.34 25.69
C THR A 639 -32.33 -2.20 26.54
N ASP A 640 -31.84 -2.50 27.73
CA ASP A 640 -31.15 -1.54 28.58
C ASP A 640 -29.70 -1.29 28.08
N ASP A 641 -29.10 -0.20 28.56
CA ASP A 641 -27.72 0.19 28.33
C ASP A 641 -27.34 0.40 26.85
N ILE A 642 -28.28 0.88 26.04
CA ILE A 642 -27.98 1.36 24.70
C ILE A 642 -27.42 2.79 24.83
N GLN A 643 -26.33 3.07 24.13
CA GLN A 643 -25.77 4.42 24.01
C GLN A 643 -25.83 4.88 22.56
N ILE A 644 -26.44 6.03 22.32
CA ILE A 644 -26.40 6.72 21.02
C ILE A 644 -25.50 7.93 21.18
N THR A 645 -24.43 7.97 20.41
CA THR A 645 -23.45 9.07 20.39
C THR A 645 -23.59 9.99 19.19
N ASN A 646 -24.33 9.57 18.17
CA ASN A 646 -24.73 10.39 17.03
C ASN A 646 -26.06 9.91 16.49
N PHE A 647 -26.93 10.88 16.16
CA PHE A 647 -28.18 10.66 15.48
C PHE A 647 -28.35 11.78 14.44
N SER A 648 -28.19 11.45 13.17
CA SER A 648 -28.12 12.45 12.12
C SER A 648 -28.77 12.00 10.82
N LEU A 649 -29.15 12.97 9.99
CA LEU A 649 -29.63 12.80 8.63
C LEU A 649 -28.51 13.17 7.66
N GLU A 650 -28.28 12.32 6.68
CA GLU A 650 -27.32 12.53 5.60
C GLU A 650 -28.03 12.40 4.25
N ILE A 651 -27.51 13.04 3.19
CA ILE A 651 -27.97 12.80 1.82
C ILE A 651 -27.43 11.43 1.38
N ASP A 652 -28.27 10.62 0.72
CA ASP A 652 -27.86 9.36 0.10
C ASP A 652 -27.53 9.63 -1.37
N GLU A 653 -26.24 9.69 -1.70
CA GLU A 653 -25.72 9.88 -3.05
C GLU A 653 -25.91 8.66 -3.95
#